data_acd34b8f2b208a7f8834c4fe985e25a5
#
_entry.id   acd34b8f2b208a7f8834c4fe985e25a5
#
_cell.length_a   1.000
_cell.length_b   1.000
_cell.length_c   1.000
_cell.angle_alpha   90.00
_cell.angle_beta   90.00
_cell.angle_gamma   90.00
#
_symmetry.space_group_name_H-M   'P 1'
#
loop_
_entity.id
_entity.type
_entity.pdbx_description
1 polymer ?
#
loop_
_entity_poly.entity_id
_entity_poly.type
_entity_poly.pdbx_seq_one_letter_code
_entity_poly.pdbx_strand_id
1 'polypeptide(L)'
;MPNRYTYSRWDGSQRGFEFDADDVLGAMTDDLIEHGDINAALRRMMNDGLRGRNGEQVAGLREMLERLREARRERLERFDLGGVYDEIARELADIVDEERHAIDRSQIEARAESDRTGDPRRAEIADATASDRMLRLDLMPEDLAGKIRELQRYDFESPQAEGRFEALLERLQTQLANQMFDQMSGSMQSMTPEMVARMKDMMAALNEMLDRYQRGEEPRFDEFMEQYGEFFPENPSNIDELLEALAKRMAAMQAMLNSMTPEQRAQLQQLSDQLLGDMDLRWQMEQLGSNLRALMPSMGWDSSYDFNGNDPLGMGEAMQAMAELGDLDQLESLLRGVTTPTALAEADMDKVRDLLGDDAMRSLQRLSELTRTLTEAGLIEQTERGLQLTPRGVRTIGGNALRELFTNLTKDQIGQHQVPRLGFGHERTPDTKPYEYGDPFRLDLQRTIRNALVRRSRAEPGSASGTPVSLQPDDFEIEQTEHLTRSSTVLMLDLSMSMPMEGRFVPAKKVAMALHSLISSQFPRDYLGVVVFSETARVIKPEQIPAASWDYVYGTNMHHGLTLARQLLSREHGTKQIIMVTDGEPTAHVLPGGEVFFHYPPVSETIEATLREVVRCTRAGIRINTFMLGATPALKGFVERISEINRGRAFFTTPENLGDYVLVDFIEQRRQTSSRRRAV
;
A
#
# COMPACT_ATOMS: atom_id res chain seq x y z
N MET A 1 30.33 18.47 -13.68
CA MET A 1 30.10 18.94 -15.08
C MET A 1 28.65 19.39 -15.15
N PRO A 2 28.32 20.57 -15.70
CA PRO A 2 26.94 20.99 -15.82
C PRO A 2 26.19 20.09 -16.80
N ASN A 3 25.05 19.55 -16.39
CA ASN A 3 24.18 18.75 -17.24
C ASN A 3 23.70 19.61 -18.40
N ARG A 4 24.04 19.19 -19.62
CA ARG A 4 23.62 19.84 -20.85
C ARG A 4 22.23 19.29 -21.20
N TYR A 5 21.17 20.08 -20.98
CA TYR A 5 19.82 19.76 -21.42
C TYR A 5 19.66 20.16 -22.89
N THR A 6 19.28 19.20 -23.76
CA THR A 6 18.90 19.45 -25.14
C THR A 6 17.38 19.33 -25.24
N TYR A 7 16.72 20.41 -25.63
CA TYR A 7 15.29 20.38 -25.94
C TYR A 7 15.09 19.84 -27.36
N SER A 8 14.36 18.75 -27.51
CA SER A 8 13.87 18.25 -28.80
C SER A 8 12.38 18.46 -28.92
N ARG A 9 11.89 18.58 -30.16
CA ARG A 9 10.43 18.68 -30.39
C ARG A 9 9.80 17.34 -30.06
N TRP A 10 8.65 17.37 -29.39
CA TRP A 10 7.90 16.16 -29.04
C TRP A 10 7.52 15.39 -30.31
N ASP A 11 7.98 14.17 -30.45
CA ASP A 11 7.74 13.27 -31.60
C ASP A 11 6.94 12.01 -31.23
N GLY A 12 6.40 11.93 -30.03
CA GLY A 12 5.64 10.78 -29.51
C GLY A 12 6.51 9.61 -29.03
N SER A 13 7.81 9.59 -29.33
CA SER A 13 8.74 8.56 -28.86
C SER A 13 9.43 8.93 -27.54
N GLN A 14 9.28 10.16 -27.12
CA GLN A 14 9.81 10.65 -25.85
C GLN A 14 8.95 10.06 -24.75
N ARG A 15 9.48 9.07 -24.05
CA ARG A 15 8.85 8.57 -22.81
C ARG A 15 8.82 9.73 -21.82
N GLY A 16 7.62 10.16 -21.42
CA GLY A 16 7.45 11.07 -20.30
C GLY A 16 8.17 10.47 -19.08
N PHE A 17 8.56 11.30 -18.12
CA PHE A 17 9.24 10.86 -16.90
C PHE A 17 8.50 9.65 -16.31
N GLU A 18 9.03 8.44 -16.58
CA GLU A 18 8.53 7.20 -15.99
C GLU A 18 8.93 7.24 -14.52
N PHE A 19 8.00 6.93 -13.63
CA PHE A 19 8.35 6.65 -12.25
C PHE A 19 9.31 5.47 -12.24
N ASP A 20 10.49 5.66 -11.67
CA ASP A 20 11.41 4.56 -11.44
C ASP A 20 10.74 3.58 -10.45
N ALA A 21 10.86 2.28 -10.72
CA ALA A 21 10.36 1.24 -9.85
C ALA A 21 10.87 1.38 -8.39
N ASP A 22 12.08 1.92 -8.23
CA ASP A 22 12.66 2.22 -6.92
C ASP A 22 11.93 3.37 -6.21
N ASP A 23 11.42 4.38 -6.95
CA ASP A 23 10.63 5.47 -6.39
C ASP A 23 9.23 4.99 -5.97
N VAL A 24 8.60 4.12 -6.78
CA VAL A 24 7.31 3.47 -6.44
C VAL A 24 7.47 2.62 -5.17
N LEU A 25 8.48 1.76 -5.11
CA LEU A 25 8.74 0.94 -3.93
C LEU A 25 9.12 1.81 -2.72
N GLY A 26 9.82 2.93 -2.96
CA GLY A 26 10.17 3.92 -1.95
C GLY A 26 8.93 4.54 -1.30
N ALA A 27 7.93 4.92 -2.11
CA ALA A 27 6.67 5.47 -1.62
C ALA A 27 5.83 4.44 -0.84
N MET A 28 5.97 3.15 -1.16
CA MET A 28 5.30 2.06 -0.44
C MET A 28 6.07 1.58 0.80
N THR A 29 7.30 2.07 1.01
CA THR A 29 8.21 1.53 2.04
C THR A 29 7.60 1.57 3.43
N ASP A 30 7.01 2.69 3.85
CA ASP A 30 6.43 2.84 5.19
C ASP A 30 5.25 1.90 5.40
N ASP A 31 4.37 1.79 4.41
CA ASP A 31 3.21 0.91 4.44
C ASP A 31 3.60 -0.58 4.45
N LEU A 32 4.60 -0.96 3.64
CA LEU A 32 5.16 -2.31 3.64
C LEU A 32 5.83 -2.65 4.97
N ILE A 33 6.50 -1.69 5.59
CA ILE A 33 7.11 -1.87 6.90
C ILE A 33 6.02 -2.02 7.96
N GLU A 34 4.94 -1.26 7.91
CA GLU A 34 3.87 -1.31 8.90
C GLU A 34 3.05 -2.60 8.82
N HIS A 35 2.56 -2.94 7.64
CA HIS A 35 1.57 -4.00 7.45
C HIS A 35 2.16 -5.31 6.89
N GLY A 36 3.32 -5.25 6.23
CA GLY A 36 4.00 -6.43 5.66
C GLY A 36 3.30 -7.05 4.44
N ASP A 37 2.21 -6.46 3.95
CA ASP A 37 1.42 -6.95 2.82
C ASP A 37 1.54 -6.03 1.61
N ILE A 38 2.17 -6.53 0.54
CA ILE A 38 2.36 -5.78 -0.70
C ILE A 38 1.04 -5.49 -1.42
N ASN A 39 0.06 -6.39 -1.32
CA ASN A 39 -1.25 -6.16 -1.95
C ASN A 39 -2.01 -5.03 -1.23
N ALA A 40 -1.88 -4.97 0.10
CA ALA A 40 -2.44 -3.87 0.89
C ALA A 40 -1.75 -2.55 0.56
N ALA A 41 -0.42 -2.54 0.46
CA ALA A 41 0.36 -1.36 0.11
C ALA A 41 0.02 -0.84 -1.31
N LEU A 42 -0.11 -1.74 -2.30
CA LEU A 42 -0.53 -1.38 -3.65
C LEU A 42 -1.95 -0.79 -3.66
N ARG A 43 -2.89 -1.40 -2.93
CA ARG A 43 -4.27 -0.86 -2.83
C ARG A 43 -4.29 0.54 -2.22
N ARG A 44 -3.52 0.80 -1.16
CA ARG A 44 -3.44 2.14 -0.58
C ARG A 44 -2.83 3.14 -1.55
N MET A 45 -1.74 2.76 -2.22
CA MET A 45 -1.12 3.61 -3.23
C MET A 45 -2.08 3.92 -4.40
N MET A 46 -2.87 2.95 -4.84
CA MET A 46 -3.92 3.18 -5.83
C MET A 46 -4.96 4.19 -5.31
N ASN A 47 -5.38 4.06 -4.06
CA ASN A 47 -6.40 4.93 -3.47
C ASN A 47 -5.89 6.35 -3.23
N ASP A 48 -4.69 6.48 -2.65
CA ASP A 48 -4.14 7.78 -2.23
C ASP A 48 -3.28 8.46 -3.31
N GLY A 49 -2.91 7.70 -4.36
CA GLY A 49 -2.03 8.19 -5.42
C GLY A 49 -0.56 8.17 -5.04
N LEU A 50 0.27 8.77 -5.89
CA LEU A 50 1.72 8.74 -5.78
C LEU A 50 2.31 10.14 -5.99
N ARG A 51 3.24 10.53 -5.11
CA ARG A 51 4.03 11.75 -5.28
C ARG A 51 5.47 11.37 -5.61
N GLY A 52 5.89 11.68 -6.83
CA GLY A 52 7.27 11.48 -7.26
C GLY A 52 8.22 12.47 -6.58
N ARG A 53 9.50 12.08 -6.46
CA ARG A 53 10.57 12.96 -5.94
C ARG A 53 10.75 14.24 -6.73
N ASN A 54 10.36 14.22 -8.00
CA ASN A 54 10.44 15.38 -8.91
C ASN A 54 9.25 16.34 -8.81
N GLY A 55 8.33 16.13 -7.86
CA GLY A 55 7.12 16.93 -7.71
C GLY A 55 5.95 16.49 -8.61
N GLU A 56 6.12 15.45 -9.42
CA GLU A 56 5.02 14.84 -10.17
C GLU A 56 4.04 14.17 -9.22
N GLN A 57 2.75 14.42 -9.44
CA GLN A 57 1.69 13.81 -8.66
C GLN A 57 0.84 12.92 -9.57
N VAL A 58 0.65 11.67 -9.18
CA VAL A 58 -0.33 10.77 -9.78
C VAL A 58 -1.54 10.76 -8.85
N ALA A 59 -2.67 11.22 -9.36
CA ALA A 59 -3.91 11.23 -8.60
C ALA A 59 -4.35 9.81 -8.27
N GLY A 60 -4.76 9.57 -7.02
CA GLY A 60 -5.31 8.29 -6.59
C GLY A 60 -6.78 8.12 -6.93
N LEU A 61 -7.28 6.90 -6.75
CA LEU A 61 -8.70 6.59 -7.00
C LEU A 61 -9.64 7.46 -6.17
N ARG A 62 -9.26 7.79 -4.92
CA ARG A 62 -10.07 8.67 -4.06
C ARG A 62 -10.25 10.06 -4.68
N GLU A 63 -9.17 10.67 -5.15
CA GLU A 63 -9.23 11.97 -5.82
C GLU A 63 -10.04 11.90 -7.12
N MET A 64 -9.91 10.81 -7.88
CA MET A 64 -10.69 10.61 -9.10
C MET A 64 -12.17 10.42 -8.80
N LEU A 65 -12.52 9.68 -7.75
CA LEU A 65 -13.90 9.53 -7.29
C LEU A 65 -14.48 10.87 -6.81
N GLU A 66 -13.71 11.71 -6.14
CA GLU A 66 -14.13 13.06 -5.77
C GLU A 66 -14.39 13.92 -7.01
N ARG A 67 -13.49 13.89 -8.00
CA ARG A 67 -13.68 14.61 -9.28
C ARG A 67 -14.92 14.12 -10.04
N LEU A 68 -15.18 12.81 -10.06
CA LEU A 68 -16.40 12.25 -10.66
C LEU A 68 -17.66 12.78 -9.97
N ARG A 69 -17.65 12.80 -8.64
CA ARG A 69 -18.75 13.32 -7.84
C ARG A 69 -18.95 14.82 -8.07
N GLU A 70 -17.87 15.57 -8.15
CA GLU A 70 -17.92 17.00 -8.45
C GLU A 70 -18.44 17.26 -9.86
N ALA A 71 -17.97 16.54 -10.86
CA ALA A 71 -18.46 16.61 -12.23
C ALA A 71 -19.96 16.24 -12.33
N ARG A 72 -20.39 15.22 -11.57
CA ARG A 72 -21.81 14.86 -11.48
C ARG A 72 -22.63 15.96 -10.81
N ARG A 73 -22.16 16.48 -9.68
CA ARG A 73 -22.83 17.55 -8.95
C ARG A 73 -22.97 18.81 -9.80
N GLU A 74 -21.90 19.22 -10.50
CA GLU A 74 -21.92 20.38 -11.39
C GLU A 74 -23.00 20.24 -12.48
N ARG A 75 -23.16 19.02 -13.06
CA ARG A 75 -24.20 18.74 -14.04
C ARG A 75 -25.60 18.79 -13.44
N LEU A 76 -25.78 18.24 -12.23
CA LEU A 76 -27.09 18.23 -11.54
C LEU A 76 -27.50 19.62 -11.04
N GLU A 77 -26.54 20.43 -10.57
CA GLU A 77 -26.79 21.80 -10.08
C GLU A 77 -27.04 22.80 -11.21
N ARG A 78 -26.68 22.49 -12.43
CA ARG A 78 -26.93 23.37 -13.58
C ARG A 78 -28.40 23.42 -13.98
N PHE A 79 -29.19 22.39 -13.70
CA PHE A 79 -30.57 22.19 -14.16
C PHE A 79 -31.54 22.05 -12.97
N ASP A 80 -32.36 23.04 -12.70
CA ASP A 80 -33.08 23.55 -11.51
C ASP A 80 -33.85 22.62 -10.56
N LEU A 81 -33.64 22.81 -9.24
CA LEU A 81 -34.66 22.83 -8.15
C LEU A 81 -34.14 23.69 -6.97
N GLY A 82 -34.39 24.97 -7.04
CA GLY A 82 -33.87 25.95 -6.09
C GLY A 82 -34.16 25.70 -4.60
N GLY A 83 -33.35 26.28 -3.73
CA GLY A 83 -33.61 26.54 -2.30
C GLY A 83 -33.79 25.36 -1.35
N VAL A 84 -34.58 24.39 -1.73
CA VAL A 84 -34.91 23.20 -0.93
C VAL A 84 -33.72 22.23 -0.83
N TYR A 85 -32.85 22.25 -1.85
CA TYR A 85 -31.69 21.34 -1.92
C TYR A 85 -30.70 21.54 -0.75
N ASP A 86 -30.39 22.81 -0.45
CA ASP A 86 -29.42 23.13 0.62
C ASP A 86 -29.99 22.82 2.01
N GLU A 87 -31.31 22.90 2.19
CA GLU A 87 -31.95 22.51 3.45
C GLU A 87 -31.91 20.99 3.64
N ILE A 88 -32.26 20.25 2.57
CA ILE A 88 -32.25 18.79 2.57
C ILE A 88 -30.82 18.23 2.72
N ALA A 89 -29.83 18.82 2.01
CA ALA A 89 -28.45 18.44 2.12
C ALA A 89 -27.92 18.64 3.54
N ARG A 90 -28.25 19.74 4.18
CA ARG A 90 -27.90 20.01 5.59
C ARG A 90 -28.56 19.01 6.53
N GLU A 91 -29.87 18.74 6.34
CA GLU A 91 -30.58 17.80 7.20
C GLU A 91 -30.04 16.35 7.07
N LEU A 92 -29.71 15.91 5.83
CA LEU A 92 -29.04 14.63 5.62
C LEU A 92 -27.63 14.60 6.23
N ALA A 93 -26.87 15.69 6.12
CA ALA A 93 -25.57 15.79 6.74
C ALA A 93 -25.65 15.68 8.28
N ASP A 94 -26.64 16.38 8.88
CA ASP A 94 -26.90 16.30 10.31
C ASP A 94 -27.30 14.87 10.75
N ILE A 95 -28.08 14.16 9.94
CA ILE A 95 -28.45 12.75 10.21
C ILE A 95 -27.24 11.84 10.16
N VAL A 96 -26.38 11.98 9.14
CA VAL A 96 -25.14 11.21 9.01
C VAL A 96 -24.17 11.52 10.16
N ASP A 97 -24.03 12.78 10.53
CA ASP A 97 -23.18 13.18 11.66
C ASP A 97 -23.72 12.66 13.00
N GLU A 98 -25.04 12.65 13.19
CA GLU A 98 -25.68 12.03 14.37
C GLU A 98 -25.40 10.52 14.42
N GLU A 99 -25.43 9.82 13.28
CA GLU A 99 -25.10 8.41 13.17
C GLU A 99 -23.60 8.17 13.47
N ARG A 100 -22.69 8.97 12.93
CA ARG A 100 -21.26 8.89 13.22
C ARG A 100 -20.99 9.04 14.71
N HIS A 101 -21.64 10.00 15.36
CA HIS A 101 -21.53 10.19 16.80
C HIS A 101 -22.07 9.01 17.62
N ALA A 102 -23.09 8.32 17.09
CA ALA A 102 -23.63 7.10 17.73
C ALA A 102 -22.65 5.93 17.61
N ILE A 103 -22.05 5.74 16.43
CA ILE A 103 -20.99 4.72 16.20
C ILE A 103 -19.80 4.97 17.13
N ASP A 104 -19.32 6.20 17.23
CA ASP A 104 -18.21 6.55 18.12
C ASP A 104 -18.55 6.28 19.61
N ARG A 105 -19.77 6.63 20.05
CA ARG A 105 -20.24 6.34 21.41
C ARG A 105 -20.31 4.84 21.68
N SER A 106 -20.90 4.07 20.75
CA SER A 106 -20.98 2.61 20.83
C SER A 106 -19.62 1.96 20.94
N GLN A 107 -18.65 2.47 20.15
CA GLN A 107 -17.26 2.03 20.19
C GLN A 107 -16.59 2.32 21.56
N ILE A 108 -16.78 3.54 22.08
CA ILE A 108 -16.25 3.95 23.40
C ILE A 108 -16.87 3.09 24.50
N GLU A 109 -18.20 2.86 24.46
CA GLU A 109 -18.91 2.04 25.41
C GLU A 109 -18.45 0.56 25.36
N ALA A 110 -18.26 0.02 24.16
CA ALA A 110 -17.77 -1.36 23.96
C ALA A 110 -16.33 -1.52 24.49
N ARG A 111 -15.47 -0.52 24.33
CA ARG A 111 -14.11 -0.51 24.88
C ARG A 111 -14.14 -0.43 26.40
N ALA A 112 -14.97 0.46 26.98
CA ALA A 112 -15.13 0.58 28.42
C ALA A 112 -15.72 -0.71 29.04
N GLU A 113 -16.63 -1.38 28.35
CA GLU A 113 -17.19 -2.66 28.76
C GLU A 113 -16.16 -3.79 28.66
N SER A 114 -15.35 -3.81 27.59
CA SER A 114 -14.22 -4.73 27.42
C SER A 114 -13.20 -4.60 28.55
N ASP A 115 -12.84 -3.35 28.90
CA ASP A 115 -11.94 -3.07 30.02
C ASP A 115 -12.53 -3.54 31.37
N ARG A 116 -13.85 -3.44 31.52
CA ARG A 116 -14.55 -3.86 32.74
C ARG A 116 -14.72 -5.37 32.83
N THR A 117 -14.96 -6.05 31.72
CA THR A 117 -15.23 -7.50 31.66
C THR A 117 -13.98 -8.33 31.41
N GLY A 118 -12.89 -7.72 30.92
CA GLY A 118 -11.65 -8.40 30.56
C GLY A 118 -11.75 -9.25 29.29
N ASP A 119 -12.77 -9.02 28.45
CA ASP A 119 -12.95 -9.71 27.17
C ASP A 119 -12.62 -8.80 25.99
N PRO A 120 -11.38 -8.86 25.45
CA PRO A 120 -10.93 -7.99 24.36
C PRO A 120 -11.66 -8.23 23.04
N ARG A 121 -12.26 -9.42 22.82
CA ARG A 121 -12.96 -9.74 21.58
C ARG A 121 -14.14 -8.83 21.29
N ARG A 122 -14.80 -8.32 22.35
CA ARG A 122 -15.91 -7.38 22.17
C ARG A 122 -15.46 -6.04 21.62
N ALA A 123 -14.34 -5.52 22.11
CA ALA A 123 -13.76 -4.29 21.59
C ALA A 123 -13.27 -4.46 20.13
N GLU A 124 -12.63 -5.58 19.82
CA GLU A 124 -12.18 -5.90 18.46
C GLU A 124 -13.34 -5.99 17.46
N ILE A 125 -14.44 -6.66 17.84
CA ILE A 125 -15.65 -6.76 17.00
C ILE A 125 -16.29 -5.38 16.85
N ALA A 126 -16.40 -4.61 17.92
CA ALA A 126 -16.95 -3.26 17.87
C ALA A 126 -16.10 -2.33 17.01
N ASP A 127 -14.76 -2.39 17.10
CA ASP A 127 -13.84 -1.61 16.28
C ASP A 127 -13.93 -2.00 14.80
N ALA A 128 -14.00 -3.30 14.50
CA ALA A 128 -14.17 -3.76 13.12
C ALA A 128 -15.52 -3.34 12.53
N THR A 129 -16.61 -3.47 13.32
CA THR A 129 -17.96 -3.07 12.91
C THR A 129 -18.06 -1.55 12.74
N ALA A 130 -17.48 -0.78 13.66
CA ALA A 130 -17.43 0.66 13.59
C ALA A 130 -16.64 1.12 12.35
N SER A 131 -15.50 0.48 12.06
CA SER A 131 -14.69 0.79 10.88
C SER A 131 -15.42 0.47 9.57
N ASP A 132 -16.15 -0.65 9.48
CA ASP A 132 -16.96 -0.99 8.30
C ASP A 132 -18.12 0.00 8.11
N ARG A 133 -18.83 0.36 9.18
CA ARG A 133 -19.91 1.34 9.15
C ARG A 133 -19.43 2.74 8.78
N MET A 134 -18.32 3.20 9.39
CA MET A 134 -17.70 4.48 9.04
C MET A 134 -17.27 4.52 7.57
N LEU A 135 -16.65 3.44 7.08
CA LEU A 135 -16.27 3.34 5.69
C LEU A 135 -17.48 3.43 4.74
N ARG A 136 -18.60 2.79 5.08
CA ARG A 136 -19.85 2.90 4.30
C ARG A 136 -20.39 4.33 4.30
N LEU A 137 -20.35 5.03 5.45
CA LEU A 137 -20.76 6.43 5.53
C LEU A 137 -19.81 7.36 4.73
N ASP A 138 -18.50 7.07 4.72
CA ASP A 138 -17.52 7.85 3.96
C ASP A 138 -17.58 7.60 2.44
N LEU A 139 -18.03 6.40 2.04
CA LEU A 139 -18.21 6.02 0.64
C LEU A 139 -19.60 6.37 0.09
N MET A 140 -20.44 7.06 0.88
CA MET A 140 -21.75 7.47 0.39
C MET A 140 -21.64 8.39 -0.82
N PRO A 141 -22.51 8.22 -1.83
CA PRO A 141 -22.63 9.16 -2.94
C PRO A 141 -22.85 10.58 -2.44
N GLU A 142 -22.33 11.58 -3.15
CA GLU A 142 -22.56 12.98 -2.78
C GLU A 142 -23.96 13.49 -3.15
N ASP A 143 -24.58 12.89 -4.18
CA ASP A 143 -25.93 13.22 -4.60
C ASP A 143 -26.96 12.79 -3.54
N LEU A 144 -27.98 13.63 -3.35
CA LEU A 144 -29.02 13.40 -2.34
C LEU A 144 -29.77 12.08 -2.55
N ALA A 145 -30.09 11.76 -3.80
CA ALA A 145 -30.81 10.53 -4.14
C ALA A 145 -29.97 9.29 -3.83
N GLY A 146 -28.67 9.35 -4.13
CA GLY A 146 -27.73 8.28 -3.77
C GLY A 146 -27.59 8.14 -2.27
N LYS A 147 -27.44 9.23 -1.52
CA LYS A 147 -27.40 9.21 -0.05
C LYS A 147 -28.67 8.63 0.54
N ILE A 148 -29.83 9.07 0.06
CA ILE A 148 -31.11 8.55 0.51
C ILE A 148 -31.21 7.04 0.23
N ARG A 149 -30.80 6.59 -0.94
CA ARG A 149 -30.84 5.17 -1.32
C ARG A 149 -29.90 4.31 -0.46
N GLU A 150 -28.69 4.78 -0.20
CA GLU A 150 -27.75 4.08 0.67
C GLU A 150 -28.23 4.08 2.12
N LEU A 151 -28.78 5.21 2.62
CA LEU A 151 -29.36 5.29 3.96
C LEU A 151 -30.64 4.45 4.11
N GLN A 152 -31.43 4.25 3.06
CA GLN A 152 -32.57 3.32 3.07
C GLN A 152 -32.16 1.85 3.27
N ARG A 153 -30.91 1.50 2.89
CA ARG A 153 -30.34 0.15 3.03
C ARG A 153 -29.38 0.04 4.22
N TYR A 154 -29.12 1.18 4.85
CA TYR A 154 -28.21 1.27 5.97
C TYR A 154 -28.93 0.88 7.27
N ASP A 155 -28.25 0.09 8.09
CA ASP A 155 -28.75 -0.35 9.41
C ASP A 155 -28.22 0.64 10.46
N PHE A 156 -29.10 1.59 10.87
CA PHE A 156 -28.73 2.67 11.78
C PHE A 156 -28.41 2.17 13.18
N GLU A 157 -27.36 2.70 13.76
CA GLU A 157 -27.04 2.53 15.19
C GLU A 157 -27.88 3.46 16.07
N SER A 158 -28.23 4.65 15.53
CA SER A 158 -29.03 5.67 16.21
C SER A 158 -30.51 5.62 15.81
N PRO A 159 -31.44 5.24 16.72
CA PRO A 159 -32.87 5.32 16.45
C PRO A 159 -33.37 6.74 16.18
N GLN A 160 -32.62 7.77 16.64
CA GLN A 160 -32.96 9.16 16.41
C GLN A 160 -32.59 9.59 14.98
N ALA A 161 -31.41 9.16 14.48
CA ALA A 161 -31.01 9.38 13.09
C ALA A 161 -31.99 8.67 12.13
N GLU A 162 -32.37 7.45 12.42
CA GLU A 162 -33.37 6.68 11.65
C GLU A 162 -34.70 7.42 11.57
N GLY A 163 -35.28 7.84 12.74
CA GLY A 163 -36.58 8.57 12.77
C GLY A 163 -36.52 9.92 12.07
N ARG A 164 -35.42 10.66 12.12
CA ARG A 164 -35.22 11.90 11.35
C ARG A 164 -35.14 11.63 9.86
N PHE A 165 -34.50 10.54 9.46
CA PHE A 165 -34.41 10.12 8.07
C PHE A 165 -35.76 9.75 7.49
N GLU A 166 -36.58 8.99 8.23
CA GLU A 166 -37.96 8.66 7.81
C GLU A 166 -38.83 9.91 7.65
N ALA A 167 -38.79 10.86 8.60
CA ALA A 167 -39.51 12.12 8.53
C ALA A 167 -39.07 13.00 7.34
N LEU A 168 -37.78 13.01 7.00
CA LEU A 168 -37.28 13.70 5.82
C LEU A 168 -37.82 13.10 4.53
N LEU A 169 -37.86 11.76 4.42
CA LEU A 169 -38.41 11.06 3.25
C LEU A 169 -39.87 11.42 2.98
N GLU A 170 -40.70 11.43 4.01
CA GLU A 170 -42.13 11.77 3.90
C GLU A 170 -42.33 13.21 3.40
N ARG A 171 -41.51 14.15 3.90
CA ARG A 171 -41.56 15.57 3.46
C ARG A 171 -41.14 15.74 1.98
N LEU A 172 -40.12 15.02 1.53
CA LEU A 172 -39.61 15.11 0.16
C LEU A 172 -40.59 14.60 -0.90
N GLN A 173 -41.38 13.59 -0.57
CA GLN A 173 -42.39 13.04 -1.46
C GLN A 173 -43.46 14.05 -1.81
N THR A 174 -43.76 15.00 -0.92
CA THR A 174 -44.86 15.98 -1.06
C THR A 174 -44.47 17.23 -1.87
N GLN A 175 -43.16 17.61 -1.92
CA GLN A 175 -42.71 18.89 -2.51
C GLN A 175 -42.35 18.82 -3.99
N LEU A 176 -42.10 17.64 -4.58
CA LEU A 176 -41.57 17.51 -5.93
C LEU A 176 -42.55 17.54 -7.09
N ALA A 177 -43.82 17.69 -6.82
CA ALA A 177 -44.89 17.41 -7.82
C ALA A 177 -45.18 18.49 -8.89
N ASN A 178 -44.64 19.71 -8.86
CA ASN A 178 -45.33 20.84 -9.54
C ASN A 178 -44.68 21.58 -10.72
N GLN A 179 -43.47 21.28 -11.25
CA GLN A 179 -42.84 22.26 -12.16
C GLN A 179 -42.37 21.87 -13.58
N MET A 180 -42.49 20.66 -14.12
CA MET A 180 -41.78 20.27 -15.38
C MET A 180 -42.60 19.98 -16.63
N PHE A 181 -43.89 20.39 -16.72
CA PHE A 181 -44.77 19.80 -17.73
C PHE A 181 -44.82 20.43 -19.13
N ASP A 182 -44.38 21.69 -19.32
CA ASP A 182 -44.73 22.47 -20.52
C ASP A 182 -43.89 22.28 -21.80
N GLN A 183 -42.70 21.66 -21.75
CA GLN A 183 -41.78 21.65 -22.90
C GLN A 183 -41.73 20.34 -23.73
N MET A 184 -42.26 19.24 -23.23
CA MET A 184 -42.11 17.92 -23.91
C MET A 184 -43.12 17.70 -25.05
N SER A 185 -44.19 18.46 -25.14
CA SER A 185 -45.26 18.27 -26.13
C SER A 185 -44.91 18.75 -27.55
N GLY A 186 -43.87 19.57 -27.73
CA GLY A 186 -43.55 20.23 -28.99
C GLY A 186 -42.81 19.40 -30.05
N SER A 187 -42.07 18.38 -29.69
CA SER A 187 -41.20 17.65 -30.62
C SER A 187 -41.78 16.35 -31.20
N MET A 188 -42.90 15.84 -30.67
CA MET A 188 -43.52 14.58 -31.14
C MET A 188 -44.58 14.74 -32.24
N GLN A 189 -44.91 15.93 -32.67
CA GLN A 189 -46.04 16.17 -33.60
C GLN A 189 -45.76 16.00 -35.09
N SER A 190 -44.53 15.58 -35.53
CA SER A 190 -44.15 15.55 -36.94
C SER A 190 -43.81 14.17 -37.55
N MET A 191 -44.16 13.05 -36.92
CA MET A 191 -43.93 11.70 -37.49
C MET A 191 -44.94 11.33 -38.57
N THR A 192 -44.43 10.93 -39.75
CA THR A 192 -45.26 10.40 -40.84
C THR A 192 -45.57 8.91 -40.65
N PRO A 193 -46.75 8.38 -41.11
CA PRO A 193 -47.10 6.98 -41.01
C PRO A 193 -46.09 6.02 -41.67
N GLU A 194 -45.40 6.47 -42.70
CA GLU A 194 -44.37 5.70 -43.43
C GLU A 194 -43.11 5.54 -42.60
N MET A 195 -42.73 6.54 -41.86
CA MET A 195 -41.57 6.52 -40.96
C MET A 195 -41.81 5.60 -39.76
N VAL A 196 -43.04 5.57 -39.24
CA VAL A 196 -43.46 4.64 -38.18
C VAL A 196 -43.40 3.17 -38.67
N ALA A 197 -43.88 2.91 -39.89
CA ALA A 197 -43.81 1.56 -40.47
C ALA A 197 -42.36 1.08 -40.63
N ARG A 198 -41.46 1.95 -41.13
CA ARG A 198 -40.04 1.61 -41.31
C ARG A 198 -39.32 1.40 -39.99
N MET A 199 -39.67 2.15 -38.96
CA MET A 199 -39.15 1.96 -37.60
C MET A 199 -39.59 0.63 -36.98
N LYS A 200 -40.83 0.17 -37.26
CA LYS A 200 -41.31 -1.14 -36.85
C LYS A 200 -40.53 -2.27 -37.52
N ASP A 201 -40.29 -2.18 -38.83
CA ASP A 201 -39.53 -3.17 -39.56
C ASP A 201 -38.08 -3.26 -39.03
N MET A 202 -37.47 -2.13 -38.76
CA MET A 202 -36.15 -2.06 -38.15
C MET A 202 -36.13 -2.70 -36.75
N MET A 203 -37.09 -2.38 -35.85
CA MET A 203 -37.15 -2.97 -34.52
C MET A 203 -37.41 -4.48 -34.53
N ALA A 204 -38.27 -4.97 -35.45
CA ALA A 204 -38.49 -6.41 -35.63
C ALA A 204 -37.22 -7.12 -36.07
N ALA A 205 -36.50 -6.55 -37.05
CA ALA A 205 -35.21 -7.10 -37.53
C ALA A 205 -34.14 -7.06 -36.42
N LEU A 206 -34.10 -5.99 -35.64
CA LEU A 206 -33.20 -5.84 -34.49
C LEU A 206 -33.47 -6.90 -33.42
N ASN A 207 -34.74 -7.07 -33.02
CA ASN A 207 -35.11 -8.09 -32.04
C ASN A 207 -34.78 -9.51 -32.53
N GLU A 208 -35.00 -9.80 -33.83
CA GLU A 208 -34.59 -11.10 -34.40
C GLU A 208 -33.06 -11.31 -34.39
N MET A 209 -32.31 -10.26 -34.70
CA MET A 209 -30.84 -10.27 -34.62
C MET A 209 -30.35 -10.54 -33.19
N LEU A 210 -30.94 -9.88 -32.19
CA LEU A 210 -30.60 -10.06 -30.77
C LEU A 210 -30.97 -11.45 -30.27
N ASP A 211 -32.11 -12.00 -30.69
CA ASP A 211 -32.54 -13.37 -30.40
C ASP A 211 -31.55 -14.41 -30.92
N ARG A 212 -31.02 -14.22 -32.14
CA ARG A 212 -29.97 -15.07 -32.73
C ARG A 212 -28.68 -14.94 -31.90
N TYR A 213 -28.27 -13.72 -31.57
CA TYR A 213 -27.06 -13.50 -30.79
C TYR A 213 -27.14 -14.15 -29.41
N GLN A 214 -28.27 -14.07 -28.71
CA GLN A 214 -28.49 -14.76 -27.42
C GLN A 214 -28.41 -16.30 -27.55
N ARG A 215 -28.82 -16.87 -28.69
CA ARG A 215 -28.71 -18.32 -28.96
C ARG A 215 -27.31 -18.76 -29.38
N GLY A 216 -26.36 -17.82 -29.55
CA GLY A 216 -25.02 -18.10 -30.05
C GLY A 216 -24.99 -18.36 -31.56
N GLU A 217 -26.02 -17.97 -32.31
CA GLU A 217 -26.09 -18.05 -33.78
C GLU A 217 -25.47 -16.79 -34.41
N GLU A 218 -25.11 -16.83 -35.67
CA GLU A 218 -24.57 -15.68 -36.40
C GLU A 218 -25.62 -14.57 -36.52
N PRO A 219 -25.35 -13.36 -35.98
CA PRO A 219 -26.36 -12.29 -35.84
C PRO A 219 -26.69 -11.57 -37.15
N ARG A 220 -25.92 -11.78 -38.23
CA ARG A 220 -26.07 -11.09 -39.55
C ARG A 220 -26.04 -9.56 -39.41
N PHE A 221 -25.10 -9.08 -38.64
CA PHE A 221 -24.98 -7.66 -38.32
C PHE A 221 -24.79 -6.78 -39.56
N ASP A 222 -23.95 -7.23 -40.52
CA ASP A 222 -23.67 -6.44 -41.73
C ASP A 222 -24.93 -6.25 -42.60
N GLU A 223 -25.76 -7.29 -42.75
CA GLU A 223 -27.02 -7.22 -43.49
C GLU A 223 -28.01 -6.23 -42.82
N PHE A 224 -28.01 -6.24 -41.46
CA PHE A 224 -28.86 -5.31 -40.68
C PHE A 224 -28.40 -3.88 -40.87
N MET A 225 -27.11 -3.59 -40.77
CA MET A 225 -26.52 -2.24 -40.90
C MET A 225 -26.64 -1.71 -42.33
N GLU A 226 -26.53 -2.57 -43.37
CA GLU A 226 -26.76 -2.18 -44.77
C GLU A 226 -28.21 -1.71 -44.99
N GLN A 227 -29.19 -2.33 -44.34
CA GLN A 227 -30.61 -2.02 -44.49
C GLN A 227 -31.10 -0.88 -43.59
N TYR A 228 -30.59 -0.78 -42.38
CA TYR A 228 -31.10 0.10 -41.30
C TYR A 228 -30.03 1.02 -40.69
N GLY A 229 -28.84 1.07 -41.26
CA GLY A 229 -27.70 1.86 -40.70
C GLY A 229 -28.01 3.37 -40.57
N GLU A 230 -28.98 3.89 -41.36
CA GLU A 230 -29.42 5.28 -41.27
C GLU A 230 -30.03 5.67 -39.90
N PHE A 231 -30.50 4.67 -39.13
CA PHE A 231 -31.04 4.88 -37.77
C PHE A 231 -29.93 4.93 -36.71
N PHE A 232 -28.69 4.63 -37.08
CA PHE A 232 -27.52 4.54 -36.18
C PHE A 232 -26.41 5.49 -36.63
N PRO A 233 -26.50 6.79 -36.30
CA PRO A 233 -25.55 7.79 -36.75
C PRO A 233 -24.11 7.55 -36.19
N GLU A 234 -23.96 6.79 -35.08
CA GLU A 234 -22.69 6.39 -34.54
C GLU A 234 -21.96 5.37 -35.40
N ASN A 235 -22.65 4.75 -36.38
CA ASN A 235 -22.10 3.76 -37.31
C ASN A 235 -21.26 2.67 -36.63
N PRO A 236 -21.85 1.88 -35.73
CA PRO A 236 -21.14 0.85 -34.97
C PRO A 236 -20.48 -0.16 -35.90
N SER A 237 -19.26 -0.58 -35.54
CA SER A 237 -18.45 -1.48 -36.37
C SER A 237 -18.77 -2.96 -36.15
N ASN A 238 -19.46 -3.28 -35.05
CA ASN A 238 -19.83 -4.64 -34.66
C ASN A 238 -21.11 -4.64 -33.81
N ILE A 239 -21.64 -5.84 -33.53
CA ILE A 239 -22.86 -6.00 -32.75
C ILE A 239 -22.70 -5.52 -31.30
N ASP A 240 -21.52 -5.69 -30.70
CA ASP A 240 -21.28 -5.32 -29.31
C ASP A 240 -21.32 -3.80 -29.15
N GLU A 241 -20.73 -3.03 -30.08
CA GLU A 241 -20.84 -1.56 -30.13
C GLU A 241 -22.29 -1.11 -30.35
N LEU A 242 -23.04 -1.80 -31.22
CA LEU A 242 -24.46 -1.51 -31.42
C LEU A 242 -25.27 -1.73 -30.14
N LEU A 243 -25.01 -2.88 -29.47
CA LEU A 243 -25.68 -3.22 -28.20
C LEU A 243 -25.37 -2.19 -27.11
N GLU A 244 -24.11 -1.76 -26.99
CA GLU A 244 -23.70 -0.75 -26.02
C GLU A 244 -24.40 0.58 -26.31
N ALA A 245 -24.43 1.04 -27.56
CA ALA A 245 -25.09 2.28 -27.95
C ALA A 245 -26.60 2.25 -27.67
N LEU A 246 -27.27 1.13 -28.00
CA LEU A 246 -28.68 0.96 -27.75
C LEU A 246 -29.01 0.85 -26.27
N ALA A 247 -28.27 0.06 -25.53
CA ALA A 247 -28.46 -0.09 -24.10
C ALA A 247 -28.22 1.23 -23.35
N LYS A 248 -27.22 2.01 -23.77
CA LYS A 248 -26.92 3.34 -23.21
C LYS A 248 -28.13 4.31 -23.46
N ARG A 249 -28.65 4.35 -24.67
CA ARG A 249 -29.85 5.18 -24.99
C ARG A 249 -31.09 4.76 -24.21
N MET A 250 -31.38 3.46 -24.15
CA MET A 250 -32.53 2.96 -23.41
C MET A 250 -32.36 3.13 -21.90
N ALA A 251 -31.18 2.94 -21.34
CA ALA A 251 -30.89 3.21 -19.94
C ALA A 251 -31.03 4.69 -19.62
N ALA A 252 -30.55 5.60 -20.48
CA ALA A 252 -30.74 7.05 -20.34
C ALA A 252 -32.21 7.43 -20.36
N MET A 253 -33.00 6.87 -21.26
CA MET A 253 -34.45 7.07 -21.32
C MET A 253 -35.13 6.54 -20.05
N GLN A 254 -34.77 5.36 -19.59
CA GLN A 254 -35.31 4.78 -18.36
C GLN A 254 -34.92 5.62 -17.14
N ALA A 255 -33.68 6.09 -17.06
CA ALA A 255 -33.20 6.97 -15.99
C ALA A 255 -33.97 8.29 -15.99
N MET A 256 -34.25 8.87 -17.16
CA MET A 256 -35.12 10.06 -17.29
C MET A 256 -36.52 9.78 -16.76
N LEU A 257 -37.14 8.66 -17.14
CA LEU A 257 -38.47 8.28 -16.64
C LEU A 257 -38.47 8.04 -15.13
N ASN A 258 -37.41 7.42 -14.61
CA ASN A 258 -37.26 7.17 -13.18
C ASN A 258 -37.02 8.46 -12.38
N SER A 259 -36.43 9.48 -13.01
CA SER A 259 -36.19 10.81 -12.42
C SER A 259 -37.42 11.73 -12.45
N MET A 260 -38.48 11.37 -13.22
CA MET A 260 -39.73 12.07 -13.27
C MET A 260 -40.66 11.70 -12.12
N THR A 261 -41.53 12.65 -11.72
CA THR A 261 -42.58 12.36 -10.74
C THR A 261 -43.60 11.36 -11.30
N PRO A 262 -44.36 10.65 -10.45
CA PRO A 262 -45.37 9.70 -10.91
C PRO A 262 -46.42 10.35 -11.84
N GLU A 263 -46.79 11.63 -11.58
CA GLU A 263 -47.72 12.39 -12.38
C GLU A 263 -47.14 12.71 -13.76
N GLN A 264 -45.89 13.17 -13.83
CA GLN A 264 -45.23 13.46 -15.11
C GLN A 264 -45.06 12.19 -15.94
N ARG A 265 -44.71 11.07 -15.30
CA ARG A 265 -44.60 9.77 -15.94
C ARG A 265 -45.92 9.28 -16.49
N ALA A 266 -47.01 9.41 -15.71
CA ALA A 266 -48.34 9.02 -16.13
C ALA A 266 -48.83 9.85 -17.32
N GLN A 267 -48.53 11.13 -17.33
CA GLN A 267 -48.88 12.04 -18.42
C GLN A 267 -48.09 11.75 -19.69
N LEU A 268 -46.78 11.44 -19.57
CA LEU A 268 -45.98 11.01 -20.70
C LEU A 268 -46.48 9.67 -21.28
N GLN A 269 -46.85 8.73 -20.41
CA GLN A 269 -47.45 7.47 -20.82
C GLN A 269 -48.79 7.67 -21.55
N GLN A 270 -49.66 8.54 -21.04
CA GLN A 270 -50.91 8.88 -21.72
C GLN A 270 -50.69 9.52 -23.10
N LEU A 271 -49.72 10.42 -23.21
CA LEU A 271 -49.33 11.04 -24.46
C LEU A 271 -48.74 9.99 -25.45
N SER A 272 -47.88 9.13 -24.95
CA SER A 272 -47.31 8.01 -25.71
C SER A 272 -48.41 7.04 -26.20
N ASP A 273 -49.40 6.73 -25.36
CA ASP A 273 -50.54 5.88 -25.70
C ASP A 273 -51.43 6.50 -26.76
N GLN A 274 -51.57 7.83 -26.75
CA GLN A 274 -52.35 8.57 -27.77
C GLN A 274 -51.63 8.71 -29.10
N LEU A 275 -50.29 8.84 -29.08
CA LEU A 275 -49.43 9.05 -30.26
C LEU A 275 -49.01 7.74 -30.93
N LEU A 276 -48.77 6.70 -30.14
CA LEU A 276 -48.34 5.39 -30.57
C LEU A 276 -49.49 4.37 -30.48
N GLY A 277 -50.66 4.67 -31.00
CA GLY A 277 -51.84 3.78 -31.01
C GLY A 277 -51.61 2.40 -31.64
N ASP A 278 -50.39 2.04 -31.92
CA ASP A 278 -49.91 0.82 -32.54
C ASP A 278 -49.34 -0.17 -31.51
N MET A 279 -50.14 -1.19 -31.20
CA MET A 279 -49.80 -2.22 -30.23
C MET A 279 -48.55 -3.02 -30.60
N ASP A 280 -48.22 -3.17 -31.89
CA ASP A 280 -47.06 -3.92 -32.36
C ASP A 280 -45.75 -3.19 -32.05
N LEU A 281 -45.70 -1.89 -32.28
CA LEU A 281 -44.49 -1.08 -31.98
C LEU A 281 -44.18 -1.09 -30.49
N ARG A 282 -45.21 -1.01 -29.65
CA ARG A 282 -45.06 -1.09 -28.20
C ARG A 282 -44.47 -2.43 -27.76
N TRP A 283 -44.98 -3.53 -28.29
CA TRP A 283 -44.49 -4.87 -28.00
C TRP A 283 -43.02 -5.05 -28.42
N GLN A 284 -42.66 -4.56 -29.62
CA GLN A 284 -41.28 -4.59 -30.11
C GLN A 284 -40.34 -3.79 -29.22
N MET A 285 -40.75 -2.63 -28.70
CA MET A 285 -39.96 -1.83 -27.78
C MET A 285 -39.77 -2.50 -26.41
N GLU A 286 -40.82 -3.10 -25.85
CA GLU A 286 -40.76 -3.85 -24.59
C GLU A 286 -39.85 -5.05 -24.74
N GLN A 287 -39.93 -5.77 -25.86
CA GLN A 287 -39.03 -6.91 -26.12
C GLN A 287 -37.60 -6.47 -26.28
N LEU A 288 -37.33 -5.39 -27.01
CA LEU A 288 -36.01 -4.80 -27.15
C LEU A 288 -35.40 -4.45 -25.77
N GLY A 289 -36.18 -3.75 -24.93
CA GLY A 289 -35.77 -3.41 -23.58
C GLY A 289 -35.46 -4.63 -22.70
N SER A 290 -36.26 -5.68 -22.82
CA SER A 290 -36.03 -6.94 -22.11
C SER A 290 -34.78 -7.63 -22.58
N ASN A 291 -34.54 -7.70 -23.90
CA ASN A 291 -33.35 -8.31 -24.50
C ASN A 291 -32.09 -7.54 -24.10
N LEU A 292 -32.10 -6.21 -24.17
CA LEU A 292 -30.94 -5.38 -23.78
C LEU A 292 -30.63 -5.47 -22.28
N ARG A 293 -31.65 -5.51 -21.41
CA ARG A 293 -31.42 -5.75 -19.96
C ARG A 293 -30.80 -7.11 -19.67
N ALA A 294 -31.22 -8.13 -20.40
CA ALA A 294 -30.66 -9.47 -20.24
C ALA A 294 -29.21 -9.57 -20.71
N LEU A 295 -28.86 -8.89 -21.81
CA LEU A 295 -27.53 -8.88 -22.41
C LEU A 295 -26.56 -7.95 -21.66
N MET A 296 -27.05 -6.82 -21.17
CA MET A 296 -26.24 -5.77 -20.54
C MET A 296 -26.82 -5.33 -19.18
N PRO A 297 -26.81 -6.20 -18.17
CA PRO A 297 -27.42 -5.92 -16.86
C PRO A 297 -26.73 -4.77 -16.10
N SER A 298 -25.49 -4.43 -16.43
CA SER A 298 -24.67 -3.42 -15.74
C SER A 298 -24.90 -1.97 -16.21
N MET A 299 -25.83 -1.73 -17.16
CA MET A 299 -26.04 -0.41 -17.78
C MET A 299 -26.87 0.60 -16.96
N GLY A 300 -27.03 0.40 -15.65
CA GLY A 300 -27.70 1.40 -14.79
C GLY A 300 -29.22 1.59 -15.08
N TRP A 301 -29.94 0.52 -15.43
CA TRP A 301 -31.36 0.52 -15.76
C TRP A 301 -32.29 1.12 -14.69
N ASP A 302 -31.85 1.09 -13.42
CA ASP A 302 -32.59 1.58 -12.27
C ASP A 302 -32.12 2.97 -11.79
N SER A 303 -31.23 3.63 -12.56
CA SER A 303 -30.70 4.95 -12.18
C SER A 303 -31.81 5.99 -12.18
N SER A 304 -31.75 6.90 -11.22
CA SER A 304 -32.60 8.10 -11.16
C SER A 304 -31.74 9.26 -10.65
N TYR A 305 -31.97 10.44 -11.22
CA TYR A 305 -31.18 11.64 -10.95
C TYR A 305 -32.09 12.81 -10.59
N ASP A 306 -31.70 13.57 -9.56
CA ASP A 306 -32.44 14.78 -9.17
C ASP A 306 -31.73 16.00 -9.77
N PHE A 307 -32.39 16.62 -10.76
CA PHE A 307 -31.89 17.84 -11.39
C PHE A 307 -32.38 19.07 -10.61
N ASN A 308 -31.43 19.95 -10.27
CA ASN A 308 -31.66 21.01 -9.29
C ASN A 308 -31.23 22.41 -9.77
N GLY A 309 -31.01 22.58 -11.08
CA GLY A 309 -30.53 23.85 -11.65
C GLY A 309 -31.64 24.73 -12.23
N ASN A 310 -31.31 25.89 -12.83
CA ASN A 310 -32.26 26.87 -13.33
C ASN A 310 -32.46 26.81 -14.86
N ASP A 311 -31.67 26.00 -15.60
CA ASP A 311 -31.75 25.94 -17.05
C ASP A 311 -32.71 24.82 -17.47
N PRO A 312 -33.83 25.14 -18.17
CA PRO A 312 -34.76 24.14 -18.67
C PRO A 312 -34.11 23.35 -19.82
N LEU A 313 -34.05 22.01 -19.69
CA LEU A 313 -33.54 21.13 -20.75
C LEU A 313 -34.60 20.73 -21.75
N GLY A 314 -34.27 20.77 -23.05
CA GLY A 314 -35.02 20.07 -24.09
C GLY A 314 -34.87 18.55 -23.95
N MET A 315 -35.81 17.76 -24.56
CA MET A 315 -35.80 16.28 -24.47
C MET A 315 -34.45 15.67 -24.90
N GLY A 316 -33.85 16.16 -25.98
CA GLY A 316 -32.56 15.68 -26.48
C GLY A 316 -31.42 16.00 -25.53
N GLU A 317 -31.40 17.22 -24.97
CA GLU A 317 -30.40 17.65 -24.00
C GLU A 317 -30.53 16.88 -22.67
N ALA A 318 -31.76 16.59 -22.25
CA ALA A 318 -32.01 15.77 -21.07
C ALA A 318 -31.49 14.33 -21.26
N MET A 319 -31.74 13.73 -22.42
CA MET A 319 -31.21 12.39 -22.73
C MET A 319 -29.69 12.38 -22.77
N GLN A 320 -29.07 13.41 -23.35
CA GLN A 320 -27.61 13.53 -23.36
C GLN A 320 -27.06 13.67 -21.94
N ALA A 321 -27.67 14.53 -21.12
CA ALA A 321 -27.24 14.69 -19.71
C ALA A 321 -27.41 13.38 -18.92
N MET A 322 -28.51 12.63 -19.16
CA MET A 322 -28.70 11.31 -18.54
C MET A 322 -27.64 10.28 -18.98
N ALA A 323 -27.28 10.28 -20.27
CA ALA A 323 -26.27 9.40 -20.80
C ALA A 323 -24.86 9.73 -20.19
N GLU A 324 -24.52 11.01 -20.08
CA GLU A 324 -23.30 11.47 -19.44
C GLU A 324 -23.27 11.12 -17.94
N LEU A 325 -24.39 11.28 -17.23
CA LEU A 325 -24.53 10.86 -15.82
C LEU A 325 -24.39 9.35 -15.67
N GLY A 326 -24.96 8.58 -16.60
CA GLY A 326 -24.80 7.12 -16.65
C GLY A 326 -23.33 6.70 -16.86
N ASP A 327 -22.60 7.38 -17.73
CA ASP A 327 -21.17 7.13 -17.93
C ASP A 327 -20.34 7.45 -16.66
N LEU A 328 -20.69 8.54 -15.95
CA LEU A 328 -20.06 8.89 -14.67
C LEU A 328 -20.33 7.81 -13.61
N ASP A 329 -21.57 7.33 -13.51
CA ASP A 329 -21.95 6.28 -12.56
C ASP A 329 -21.28 4.95 -12.89
N GLN A 330 -21.18 4.58 -14.17
CA GLN A 330 -20.47 3.38 -14.61
C GLN A 330 -18.99 3.44 -14.27
N LEU A 331 -18.35 4.59 -14.54
CA LEU A 331 -16.95 4.80 -14.21
C LEU A 331 -16.72 4.81 -12.68
N GLU A 332 -17.60 5.47 -11.92
CA GLU A 332 -17.55 5.46 -10.45
C GLU A 332 -17.67 4.03 -9.90
N SER A 333 -18.62 3.24 -10.41
CA SER A 333 -18.83 1.84 -10.02
C SER A 333 -17.60 0.97 -10.33
N LEU A 334 -17.01 1.14 -11.51
CA LEU A 334 -15.80 0.44 -11.92
C LEU A 334 -14.65 0.80 -10.98
N LEU A 335 -14.38 2.09 -10.76
CA LEU A 335 -13.29 2.55 -9.90
C LEU A 335 -13.45 2.12 -8.44
N ARG A 336 -14.67 2.04 -7.93
CA ARG A 336 -14.97 1.50 -6.59
C ARG A 336 -14.75 -0.01 -6.48
N GLY A 337 -15.02 -0.75 -7.55
CA GLY A 337 -14.86 -2.21 -7.62
C GLY A 337 -13.42 -2.67 -7.77
N VAL A 338 -12.51 -1.77 -8.13
CA VAL A 338 -11.12 -2.11 -8.39
C VAL A 338 -10.36 -2.42 -7.11
N THR A 339 -9.84 -3.62 -7.03
CA THR A 339 -9.02 -4.10 -5.90
C THR A 339 -7.55 -4.32 -6.27
N THR A 340 -7.21 -4.34 -7.56
CA THR A 340 -5.86 -4.60 -8.07
C THR A 340 -5.49 -3.61 -9.17
N PRO A 341 -4.20 -3.24 -9.32
CA PRO A 341 -3.77 -2.36 -10.42
C PRO A 341 -4.13 -2.88 -11.81
N THR A 342 -4.10 -4.20 -12.00
CA THR A 342 -4.42 -4.83 -13.29
C THR A 342 -5.89 -4.69 -13.68
N ALA A 343 -6.79 -4.64 -12.72
CA ALA A 343 -8.22 -4.40 -12.98
C ALA A 343 -8.50 -2.98 -13.50
N LEU A 344 -7.62 -2.02 -13.22
CA LEU A 344 -7.71 -0.67 -13.80
C LEU A 344 -7.47 -0.65 -15.32
N ALA A 345 -6.78 -1.65 -15.86
CA ALA A 345 -6.54 -1.74 -17.30
C ALA A 345 -7.82 -2.07 -18.10
N GLU A 346 -8.88 -2.52 -17.42
CA GLU A 346 -10.19 -2.79 -18.03
C GLU A 346 -11.01 -1.49 -18.20
N ALA A 347 -10.57 -0.38 -17.57
CA ALA A 347 -11.24 0.91 -17.72
C ALA A 347 -11.04 1.48 -19.14
N ASP A 348 -12.12 2.00 -19.72
CA ASP A 348 -12.07 2.71 -20.99
C ASP A 348 -11.38 4.07 -20.79
N MET A 349 -10.11 4.12 -21.22
CA MET A 349 -9.25 5.30 -21.04
C MET A 349 -9.72 6.51 -21.85
N ASP A 350 -10.46 6.29 -22.96
CA ASP A 350 -11.03 7.37 -23.75
C ASP A 350 -12.22 7.99 -22.99
N LYS A 351 -13.09 7.18 -22.40
CA LYS A 351 -14.17 7.67 -21.52
C LYS A 351 -13.61 8.42 -20.29
N VAL A 352 -12.55 7.91 -19.68
CA VAL A 352 -11.88 8.61 -18.56
C VAL A 352 -11.35 9.97 -19.00
N ARG A 353 -10.71 10.06 -20.17
CA ARG A 353 -10.20 11.32 -20.72
C ARG A 353 -11.33 12.33 -20.97
N ASP A 354 -12.43 11.90 -21.57
CA ASP A 354 -13.55 12.75 -21.92
C ASP A 354 -14.32 13.26 -20.68
N LEU A 355 -14.41 12.44 -19.63
CA LEU A 355 -15.14 12.78 -18.40
C LEU A 355 -14.30 13.53 -17.37
N LEU A 356 -13.00 13.16 -17.21
CA LEU A 356 -12.11 13.64 -16.16
C LEU A 356 -10.88 14.38 -16.67
N GLY A 357 -10.63 14.37 -17.99
CA GLY A 357 -9.50 15.02 -18.63
C GLY A 357 -8.24 14.16 -18.72
N ASP A 358 -7.25 14.68 -19.48
CA ASP A 358 -5.99 13.97 -19.78
C ASP A 358 -5.15 13.64 -18.55
N ASP A 359 -5.24 14.43 -17.48
CA ASP A 359 -4.45 14.20 -16.25
C ASP A 359 -4.96 12.99 -15.47
N ALA A 360 -6.27 12.81 -15.40
CA ALA A 360 -6.89 11.64 -14.77
C ALA A 360 -6.61 10.36 -15.57
N MET A 361 -6.76 10.42 -16.91
CA MET A 361 -6.43 9.32 -17.81
C MET A 361 -4.97 8.86 -17.64
N ARG A 362 -4.01 9.80 -17.66
CA ARG A 362 -2.59 9.51 -17.43
C ARG A 362 -2.32 8.91 -16.05
N SER A 363 -3.00 9.41 -15.02
CA SER A 363 -2.86 8.90 -13.66
C SER A 363 -3.37 7.46 -13.55
N LEU A 364 -4.55 7.16 -14.12
CA LEU A 364 -5.13 5.81 -14.16
C LEU A 364 -4.24 4.83 -14.92
N GLN A 365 -3.72 5.24 -16.07
CA GLN A 365 -2.81 4.42 -16.87
C GLN A 365 -1.54 4.07 -16.08
N ARG A 366 -0.95 5.05 -15.38
CA ARG A 366 0.22 4.81 -14.51
C ARG A 366 -0.10 3.88 -13.35
N LEU A 367 -1.26 4.05 -12.70
CA LEU A 367 -1.69 3.17 -11.61
C LEU A 367 -1.92 1.73 -12.10
N SER A 368 -2.46 1.53 -13.31
CA SER A 368 -2.66 0.20 -13.89
C SER A 368 -1.33 -0.53 -14.18
N GLU A 369 -0.27 0.21 -14.47
CA GLU A 369 1.06 -0.31 -14.79
C GLU A 369 1.94 -0.60 -13.56
N LEU A 370 1.54 -0.17 -12.34
CA LEU A 370 2.36 -0.31 -11.13
C LEU A 370 2.88 -1.73 -10.90
N THR A 371 2.00 -2.71 -10.96
CA THR A 371 2.37 -4.12 -10.73
C THR A 371 3.37 -4.60 -11.77
N ARG A 372 3.16 -4.25 -13.05
CA ARG A 372 4.07 -4.60 -14.15
C ARG A 372 5.43 -3.97 -13.95
N THR A 373 5.49 -2.66 -13.67
CA THR A 373 6.74 -1.92 -13.44
C THR A 373 7.57 -2.55 -12.32
N LEU A 374 6.95 -2.87 -11.18
CA LEU A 374 7.63 -3.49 -10.06
C LEU A 374 8.10 -4.92 -10.37
N THR A 375 7.32 -5.69 -11.15
CA THR A 375 7.66 -7.07 -11.56
C THR A 375 8.82 -7.08 -12.56
N GLU A 376 8.78 -6.23 -13.58
CA GLU A 376 9.85 -6.09 -14.59
C GLU A 376 11.16 -5.63 -13.97
N ALA A 377 11.10 -4.76 -12.96
CA ALA A 377 12.26 -4.38 -12.15
C ALA A 377 12.78 -5.49 -11.23
N GLY A 378 12.05 -6.62 -11.11
CA GLY A 378 12.40 -7.74 -10.25
C GLY A 378 12.31 -7.40 -8.76
N LEU A 379 11.45 -6.45 -8.36
CA LEU A 379 11.23 -6.06 -6.98
C LEU A 379 10.13 -6.87 -6.31
N ILE A 380 9.17 -7.32 -7.09
CA ILE A 380 8.08 -8.22 -6.67
C ILE A 380 7.98 -9.41 -7.61
N GLU A 381 7.37 -10.48 -7.14
CA GLU A 381 7.06 -11.68 -7.92
C GLU A 381 5.66 -12.20 -7.63
N GLN A 382 5.03 -12.80 -8.63
CA GLN A 382 3.74 -13.47 -8.49
C GLN A 382 3.97 -14.90 -8.02
N THR A 383 3.36 -15.28 -6.90
CA THR A 383 3.39 -16.64 -6.34
C THR A 383 1.98 -17.22 -6.26
N GLU A 384 1.84 -18.51 -5.95
CA GLU A 384 0.53 -19.13 -5.69
C GLU A 384 -0.26 -18.45 -4.54
N ARG A 385 0.42 -17.74 -3.66
CA ARG A 385 -0.15 -17.02 -2.50
C ARG A 385 -0.38 -15.53 -2.77
N GLY A 386 -0.18 -15.07 -4.01
CA GLY A 386 -0.28 -13.67 -4.40
C GLY A 386 1.09 -13.02 -4.65
N LEU A 387 1.12 -11.68 -4.67
CA LEU A 387 2.33 -10.90 -4.87
C LEU A 387 3.22 -10.94 -3.62
N GLN A 388 4.52 -11.15 -3.82
CA GLN A 388 5.52 -11.16 -2.76
C GLN A 388 6.74 -10.32 -3.14
N LEU A 389 7.43 -9.78 -2.12
CA LEU A 389 8.70 -9.08 -2.32
C LEU A 389 9.81 -10.07 -2.65
N THR A 390 10.58 -9.78 -3.71
CA THR A 390 11.81 -10.52 -4.00
C THR A 390 12.93 -10.13 -3.01
N PRO A 391 14.00 -10.94 -2.91
CA PRO A 391 15.18 -10.54 -2.14
C PRO A 391 15.80 -9.21 -2.61
N ARG A 392 15.62 -8.84 -3.87
CA ARG A 392 16.02 -7.53 -4.40
C ARG A 392 15.14 -6.42 -3.85
N GLY A 393 13.81 -6.60 -3.86
CA GLY A 393 12.87 -5.64 -3.29
C GLY A 393 13.13 -5.40 -1.80
N VAL A 394 13.34 -6.46 -1.03
CA VAL A 394 13.70 -6.34 0.41
C VAL A 394 14.97 -5.53 0.62
N ARG A 395 16.01 -5.76 -0.21
CA ARG A 395 17.26 -4.97 -0.13
C ARG A 395 17.06 -3.50 -0.50
N THR A 396 16.24 -3.20 -1.50
CA THR A 396 15.92 -1.82 -1.89
C THR A 396 15.21 -1.09 -0.75
N ILE A 397 14.18 -1.72 -0.13
CA ILE A 397 13.49 -1.14 1.03
C ILE A 397 14.45 -0.91 2.20
N GLY A 398 15.28 -1.93 2.52
CA GLY A 398 16.30 -1.83 3.58
C GLY A 398 17.33 -0.73 3.29
N GLY A 399 17.73 -0.56 2.03
CA GLY A 399 18.64 0.50 1.58
C GLY A 399 18.02 1.90 1.69
N ASN A 400 16.72 2.04 1.40
CA ASN A 400 15.99 3.29 1.59
C ASN A 400 15.85 3.64 3.07
N ALA A 401 15.46 2.69 3.92
CA ALA A 401 15.42 2.85 5.38
C ALA A 401 16.79 3.24 5.94
N LEU A 402 17.86 2.60 5.47
CA LEU A 402 19.22 2.92 5.87
C LEU A 402 19.60 4.35 5.47
N ARG A 403 19.28 4.76 4.26
CA ARG A 403 19.58 6.13 3.75
C ARG A 403 18.82 7.18 4.54
N GLU A 404 17.54 6.95 4.84
CA GLU A 404 16.72 7.84 5.66
C GLU A 404 17.35 8.06 7.05
N LEU A 405 17.73 6.97 7.74
CA LEU A 405 18.37 7.03 9.05
C LEU A 405 19.71 7.76 8.99
N PHE A 406 20.56 7.48 7.98
CA PHE A 406 21.84 8.19 7.84
C PHE A 406 21.69 9.68 7.45
N THR A 407 20.63 10.07 6.77
CA THR A 407 20.36 11.48 6.43
C THR A 407 20.03 12.28 7.71
N ASN A 408 19.39 11.66 8.67
CA ASN A 408 19.12 12.25 9.98
C ASN A 408 20.40 12.33 10.82
N LEU A 409 21.30 11.34 10.76
CA LEU A 409 22.60 11.34 11.44
C LEU A 409 23.56 12.42 10.96
N THR A 410 23.54 12.80 9.66
CA THR A 410 24.47 13.81 9.12
C THR A 410 24.16 15.24 9.58
N LYS A 411 23.00 15.47 10.19
CA LYS A 411 22.65 16.78 10.76
C LYS A 411 23.30 17.04 12.12
N ASP A 412 23.70 16.01 12.86
CA ASP A 412 24.44 16.10 14.12
C ASP A 412 25.84 15.51 13.96
N GLN A 413 26.83 16.34 14.13
CA GLN A 413 28.28 16.16 13.92
C GLN A 413 28.83 14.75 14.18
N ILE A 414 29.20 14.05 13.10
CA ILE A 414 30.09 12.87 13.19
C ILE A 414 31.53 13.36 13.30
N GLY A 415 32.12 13.19 14.46
CA GLY A 415 33.54 13.46 14.68
C GLY A 415 34.42 12.56 13.81
N GLN A 416 35.23 13.14 12.92
CA GLN A 416 36.22 12.46 12.12
C GLN A 416 37.39 12.00 13.01
N HIS A 417 37.44 10.72 13.34
CA HIS A 417 38.65 10.10 13.86
C HIS A 417 39.20 9.08 12.87
N GLN A 418 40.38 9.38 12.29
CA GLN A 418 41.13 8.43 11.51
C GLN A 418 41.74 7.35 12.46
N VAL A 419 41.48 6.08 12.19
CA VAL A 419 42.04 4.95 12.94
C VAL A 419 43.28 4.45 12.19
N PRO A 420 44.47 4.41 12.80
CA PRO A 420 45.64 3.83 12.17
C PRO A 420 45.47 2.30 12.04
N ARG A 421 45.79 1.78 10.87
CA ARG A 421 45.72 0.36 10.52
C ARG A 421 46.94 -0.36 11.10
N LEU A 422 46.78 -1.53 11.69
CA LEU A 422 47.75 -2.63 11.73
C LEU A 422 47.19 -3.80 12.55
N GLY A 423 47.14 -5.00 11.98
CA GLY A 423 46.76 -6.25 12.66
C GLY A 423 47.15 -7.48 11.83
N PHE A 424 47.46 -8.62 12.48
CA PHE A 424 47.78 -9.88 11.83
C PHE A 424 46.51 -10.69 11.52
N GLY A 425 46.26 -11.03 10.25
CA GLY A 425 45.07 -11.74 9.80
C GLY A 425 45.32 -12.71 8.64
N HIS A 426 44.25 -13.34 8.12
CA HIS A 426 44.34 -14.36 7.06
C HIS A 426 44.19 -13.81 5.63
N GLU A 427 43.82 -12.57 5.45
CA GLU A 427 43.75 -11.91 4.12
C GLU A 427 45.05 -11.13 3.86
N ARG A 428 45.59 -11.32 2.65
CA ARG A 428 46.80 -10.63 2.20
C ARG A 428 46.44 -9.17 1.92
N THR A 429 47.14 -8.26 2.62
CA THR A 429 47.10 -6.85 2.22
C THR A 429 48.25 -6.59 1.24
N PRO A 430 48.16 -5.58 0.37
CA PRO A 430 49.27 -5.19 -0.49
C PRO A 430 50.44 -4.57 0.31
N ASP A 431 50.26 -4.36 1.62
CA ASP A 431 51.28 -3.80 2.48
C ASP A 431 52.15 -4.89 3.08
N THR A 432 53.44 -4.64 3.14
CA THR A 432 54.45 -5.53 3.73
C THR A 432 55.18 -4.80 4.85
N LYS A 433 55.77 -5.54 5.77
CA LYS A 433 56.70 -5.02 6.79
C LYS A 433 57.99 -5.80 6.82
N PRO A 434 59.10 -5.20 7.30
CA PRO A 434 60.34 -5.95 7.60
C PRO A 434 60.03 -7.04 8.62
N TYR A 435 60.68 -8.20 8.44
CA TYR A 435 60.56 -9.32 9.36
C TYR A 435 61.21 -9.00 10.71
N GLU A 436 60.45 -9.20 11.78
CA GLU A 436 60.93 -9.15 13.16
C GLU A 436 60.87 -10.55 13.79
N TYR A 437 61.80 -10.84 14.70
CA TYR A 437 61.83 -12.14 15.34
C TYR A 437 60.55 -12.40 16.15
N GLY A 438 59.87 -13.50 15.78
CA GLY A 438 58.56 -13.86 16.35
C GLY A 438 57.38 -13.65 15.43
N ASP A 439 57.55 -12.99 14.30
CA ASP A 439 56.51 -12.83 13.27
C ASP A 439 56.25 -14.15 12.52
N PRO A 440 55.01 -14.42 12.07
CA PRO A 440 54.75 -15.57 11.22
C PRO A 440 55.48 -15.42 9.88
N PHE A 441 56.24 -16.45 9.51
CA PHE A 441 57.13 -16.45 8.36
C PHE A 441 56.39 -16.58 7.03
N ARG A 442 55.67 -15.52 6.65
CA ARG A 442 54.98 -15.38 5.35
C ARG A 442 55.72 -14.36 4.52
N LEU A 443 56.74 -14.81 3.79
CA LEU A 443 57.61 -13.95 3.01
C LEU A 443 56.91 -13.42 1.72
N ASP A 444 57.00 -12.11 1.50
CA ASP A 444 56.90 -11.54 0.16
C ASP A 444 58.23 -11.75 -0.57
N LEU A 445 58.28 -12.80 -1.38
CA LEU A 445 59.49 -13.18 -2.11
C LEU A 445 59.99 -12.10 -3.04
N GLN A 446 59.07 -11.35 -3.68
CA GLN A 446 59.45 -10.29 -4.64
C GLN A 446 60.14 -9.12 -3.93
N ARG A 447 59.59 -8.65 -2.83
CA ARG A 447 60.19 -7.57 -2.06
C ARG A 447 61.46 -8.02 -1.33
N THR A 448 61.47 -9.22 -0.76
CA THR A 448 62.66 -9.81 -0.13
C THR A 448 63.81 -9.87 -1.12
N ILE A 449 63.63 -10.41 -2.33
CA ILE A 449 64.65 -10.47 -3.36
C ILE A 449 65.08 -9.07 -3.80
N ARG A 450 64.13 -8.15 -3.96
CA ARG A 450 64.43 -6.77 -4.30
C ARG A 450 65.27 -6.07 -3.25
N ASN A 451 64.96 -6.26 -1.96
CA ASN A 451 65.74 -5.71 -0.85
C ASN A 451 67.19 -6.25 -0.87
N ALA A 452 67.34 -7.56 -1.06
CA ALA A 452 68.65 -8.18 -1.19
C ALA A 452 69.45 -7.62 -2.37
N LEU A 453 68.80 -7.40 -3.53
CA LEU A 453 69.45 -6.79 -4.68
C LEU A 453 69.83 -5.33 -4.43
N VAL A 454 68.96 -4.53 -3.78
CA VAL A 454 69.26 -3.14 -3.39
C VAL A 454 70.39 -3.07 -2.38
N ARG A 455 70.45 -3.93 -1.38
CA ARG A 455 71.56 -4.04 -0.41
C ARG A 455 72.87 -4.36 -1.12
N ARG A 456 72.85 -5.37 -2.02
CA ARG A 456 74.03 -5.73 -2.82
C ARG A 456 74.55 -4.62 -3.70
N SER A 457 73.65 -3.92 -4.42
CA SER A 457 74.03 -2.78 -5.29
C SER A 457 74.65 -1.61 -4.53
N ARG A 458 74.31 -1.46 -3.23
CA ARG A 458 74.95 -0.47 -2.33
C ARG A 458 76.24 -0.88 -1.79
N ALA A 459 76.49 -2.24 -1.54
CA ALA A 459 77.66 -2.75 -0.99
C ALA A 459 78.83 -2.94 -2.03
N GLU A 460 78.44 -3.26 -3.28
CA GLU A 460 79.42 -3.45 -4.39
C GLU A 460 78.88 -2.73 -5.67
N PRO A 461 79.22 -1.45 -5.83
CA PRO A 461 78.81 -0.71 -7.04
C PRO A 461 79.66 -1.23 -8.23
N GLY A 462 79.04 -2.01 -9.13
CA GLY A 462 79.70 -2.50 -10.36
C GLY A 462 79.76 -4.03 -10.51
N SER A 463 79.43 -4.83 -9.55
CA SER A 463 79.36 -6.29 -9.65
C SER A 463 78.10 -6.69 -10.44
N ALA A 464 78.23 -6.72 -11.76
CA ALA A 464 77.17 -7.21 -12.64
C ALA A 464 77.21 -8.73 -12.76
N SER A 465 76.04 -9.36 -12.58
CA SER A 465 75.54 -10.54 -13.27
C SER A 465 76.26 -11.89 -12.94
N GLY A 466 75.60 -12.78 -12.23
CA GLY A 466 75.79 -14.21 -12.26
C GLY A 466 76.04 -14.95 -10.95
N THR A 467 76.19 -14.28 -9.81
CA THR A 467 76.25 -14.94 -8.50
C THR A 467 74.89 -15.08 -7.83
N PRO A 468 74.56 -16.20 -7.16
CA PRO A 468 73.30 -16.37 -6.44
C PRO A 468 73.13 -15.25 -5.42
N VAL A 469 71.87 -14.73 -5.36
CA VAL A 469 71.53 -13.70 -4.39
C VAL A 469 71.53 -14.28 -3.00
N SER A 470 72.44 -13.82 -2.17
CA SER A 470 72.54 -14.21 -0.74
C SER A 470 71.52 -13.34 0.03
N LEU A 471 70.51 -13.97 0.67
CA LEU A 471 69.58 -13.36 1.54
C LEU A 471 70.13 -13.20 2.95
N GLN A 472 69.93 -12.06 3.57
CA GLN A 472 70.18 -11.77 4.97
C GLN A 472 68.89 -11.54 5.73
N PRO A 473 68.82 -11.72 7.06
CA PRO A 473 67.60 -11.50 7.83
C PRO A 473 66.93 -10.14 7.62
N ASP A 474 67.74 -9.10 7.40
CA ASP A 474 67.27 -7.71 7.16
C ASP A 474 66.62 -7.51 5.78
N ASP A 475 66.78 -8.47 4.85
CA ASP A 475 66.12 -8.41 3.54
C ASP A 475 64.69 -8.96 3.58
N PHE A 476 64.36 -9.73 4.62
CA PHE A 476 63.08 -10.40 4.70
C PHE A 476 61.96 -9.43 4.92
N GLU A 477 60.99 -9.48 4.04
CA GLU A 477 59.77 -8.73 4.10
C GLU A 477 58.57 -9.70 4.15
N ILE A 478 57.71 -9.50 5.11
CA ILE A 478 56.55 -10.37 5.31
C ILE A 478 55.26 -9.67 4.88
N GLU A 479 54.37 -10.47 4.30
CA GLU A 479 53.01 -10.01 3.97
C GLU A 479 52.27 -9.67 5.26
N GLN A 480 51.75 -8.45 5.31
CA GLN A 480 50.82 -8.11 6.38
C GLN A 480 49.43 -8.75 6.10
N THR A 481 48.87 -9.35 7.10
CA THR A 481 47.57 -9.99 7.00
C THR A 481 46.59 -9.30 7.95
N GLU A 482 45.41 -8.97 7.46
CA GLU A 482 44.35 -8.44 8.32
C GLU A 482 43.53 -9.58 8.93
N HIS A 483 43.32 -9.51 10.25
CA HIS A 483 42.29 -10.33 10.90
C HIS A 483 40.93 -9.72 10.68
N LEU A 484 40.21 -10.18 9.67
CA LEU A 484 38.80 -9.91 9.55
C LEU A 484 38.07 -10.68 10.65
N THR A 485 37.70 -9.96 11.71
CA THR A 485 36.89 -10.53 12.78
C THR A 485 35.46 -10.68 12.29
N ARG A 486 34.96 -11.91 12.16
CA ARG A 486 33.56 -12.21 11.92
C ARG A 486 32.73 -11.84 13.15
N SER A 487 31.65 -11.14 12.96
CA SER A 487 30.63 -10.87 13.98
C SER A 487 29.40 -11.71 13.73
N SER A 488 28.84 -12.27 14.78
CA SER A 488 27.58 -13.02 14.72
C SER A 488 26.54 -12.32 15.59
N THR A 489 25.58 -11.70 14.94
CA THR A 489 24.53 -10.88 15.57
C THR A 489 23.18 -11.58 15.47
N VAL A 490 22.44 -11.62 16.55
CA VAL A 490 21.01 -11.93 16.53
C VAL A 490 20.23 -10.68 16.93
N LEU A 491 19.36 -10.25 16.05
CA LEU A 491 18.38 -9.22 16.32
C LEU A 491 17.13 -9.85 16.92
N MET A 492 16.75 -9.41 18.11
CA MET A 492 15.50 -9.76 18.76
C MET A 492 14.53 -8.59 18.65
N LEU A 493 13.38 -8.81 18.02
CA LEU A 493 12.37 -7.79 17.78
C LEU A 493 11.06 -8.15 18.48
N ASP A 494 10.58 -7.27 19.31
CA ASP A 494 9.31 -7.41 20.01
C ASP A 494 8.14 -7.16 19.05
N LEU A 495 7.19 -8.12 19.01
CA LEU A 495 5.96 -8.07 18.23
C LEU A 495 4.72 -8.06 19.13
N SER A 496 4.88 -7.80 20.42
CA SER A 496 3.76 -7.70 21.35
C SER A 496 2.84 -6.53 21.02
N MET A 497 1.59 -6.61 21.45
CA MET A 497 0.53 -5.64 21.16
C MET A 497 0.85 -4.20 21.63
N SER A 498 1.75 -4.02 22.59
CA SER A 498 2.19 -2.69 23.06
C SER A 498 2.96 -1.90 21.99
N MET A 499 3.73 -2.59 21.16
CA MET A 499 4.57 -1.97 20.14
C MET A 499 3.80 -1.13 19.11
N PRO A 500 2.71 -1.60 18.49
CA PRO A 500 1.90 -0.79 17.57
C PRO A 500 1.07 0.28 18.28
N MET A 501 0.56 0.02 19.48
CA MET A 501 -0.31 0.97 20.21
C MET A 501 0.35 2.32 20.49
N GLU A 502 1.67 2.36 20.62
CA GLU A 502 2.42 3.59 20.86
C GLU A 502 3.29 4.01 19.65
N GLY A 503 2.99 3.49 18.46
CA GLY A 503 3.69 3.84 17.22
C GLY A 503 5.16 3.39 17.17
N ARG A 504 5.56 2.41 18.01
CA ARG A 504 6.94 1.95 18.17
C ARG A 504 7.34 0.86 17.20
N PHE A 505 6.36 0.16 16.63
CA PHE A 505 6.58 -1.00 15.75
C PHE A 505 7.30 -0.63 14.45
N VAL A 506 6.81 0.39 13.74
CA VAL A 506 7.37 0.82 12.44
C VAL A 506 8.84 1.25 12.56
N PRO A 507 9.21 2.14 13.49
CA PRO A 507 10.62 2.50 13.71
C PRO A 507 11.51 1.32 14.04
N ALA A 508 11.07 0.40 14.90
CA ALA A 508 11.83 -0.81 15.24
C ALA A 508 12.08 -1.69 14.03
N LYS A 509 11.08 -1.86 13.18
CA LYS A 509 11.17 -2.64 11.95
C LYS A 509 12.05 -1.97 10.89
N LYS A 510 11.95 -0.62 10.74
CA LYS A 510 12.86 0.17 9.88
C LYS A 510 14.32 -0.05 10.27
N VAL A 511 14.62 0.01 11.56
CA VAL A 511 15.98 -0.23 12.07
C VAL A 511 16.46 -1.66 11.82
N ALA A 512 15.57 -2.63 12.02
CA ALA A 512 15.88 -4.05 11.72
C ALA A 512 16.26 -4.25 10.24
N MET A 513 15.50 -3.63 9.33
CA MET A 513 15.74 -3.69 7.89
C MET A 513 17.02 -2.92 7.50
N ALA A 514 17.25 -1.76 8.09
CA ALA A 514 18.46 -0.98 7.86
C ALA A 514 19.72 -1.75 8.34
N LEU A 515 19.65 -2.40 9.50
CA LEU A 515 20.72 -3.24 10.02
C LEU A 515 20.99 -4.44 9.11
N HIS A 516 19.92 -5.10 8.61
CA HIS A 516 20.06 -6.16 7.62
C HIS A 516 20.73 -5.67 6.34
N SER A 517 20.30 -4.53 5.80
CA SER A 517 20.89 -3.92 4.61
C SER A 517 22.37 -3.55 4.83
N LEU A 518 22.69 -2.97 5.98
CA LEU A 518 24.05 -2.61 6.37
C LEU A 518 24.96 -3.84 6.45
N ILE A 519 24.54 -4.89 7.15
CA ILE A 519 25.31 -6.11 7.31
C ILE A 519 25.51 -6.81 5.95
N SER A 520 24.46 -6.96 5.18
CA SER A 520 24.50 -7.64 3.88
C SER A 520 25.37 -6.91 2.85
N SER A 521 25.42 -5.56 2.89
CA SER A 521 26.19 -4.76 1.93
C SER A 521 27.63 -4.50 2.37
N GLN A 522 27.83 -4.17 3.64
CA GLN A 522 29.14 -3.74 4.16
C GLN A 522 29.94 -4.89 4.83
N PHE A 523 29.23 -5.89 5.36
CA PHE A 523 29.82 -6.98 6.14
C PHE A 523 29.27 -8.36 5.71
N PRO A 524 29.41 -8.77 4.45
CA PRO A 524 28.76 -9.98 3.90
C PRO A 524 29.23 -11.30 4.56
N ARG A 525 30.33 -11.28 5.31
CA ARG A 525 30.84 -12.44 6.07
C ARG A 525 30.29 -12.54 7.50
N ASP A 526 29.59 -11.49 7.96
CA ASP A 526 28.97 -11.50 9.27
C ASP A 526 27.63 -12.26 9.23
N TYR A 527 27.30 -12.88 10.34
CA TYR A 527 26.02 -13.57 10.50
C TYR A 527 24.99 -12.64 11.10
N LEU A 528 23.79 -12.59 10.50
CA LEU A 528 22.60 -11.98 11.09
C LEU A 528 21.48 -13.00 11.18
N GLY A 529 21.08 -13.34 12.41
CA GLY A 529 19.85 -14.06 12.72
C GLY A 529 18.79 -13.09 13.21
N VAL A 530 17.51 -13.42 12.98
CA VAL A 530 16.39 -12.62 13.48
C VAL A 530 15.46 -13.52 14.28
N VAL A 531 15.18 -13.09 15.50
CA VAL A 531 14.22 -13.71 16.41
C VAL A 531 13.14 -12.69 16.70
N VAL A 532 11.90 -13.00 16.38
CA VAL A 532 10.76 -12.20 16.75
C VAL A 532 10.07 -12.85 17.93
N PHE A 533 9.55 -12.05 18.85
CA PHE A 533 8.91 -12.56 20.06
C PHE A 533 7.71 -11.72 20.49
N SER A 534 6.73 -12.40 21.03
CA SER A 534 5.54 -11.88 21.70
C SER A 534 5.26 -12.80 22.90
N GLU A 535 4.14 -13.45 23.02
CA GLU A 535 3.88 -14.54 23.99
C GLU A 535 4.80 -15.75 23.72
N THR A 536 5.10 -16.02 22.45
CA THR A 536 6.08 -17.02 22.02
C THR A 536 7.16 -16.36 21.17
N ALA A 537 8.30 -17.03 21.01
CA ALA A 537 9.35 -16.57 20.11
C ALA A 537 9.52 -17.51 18.92
N ARG A 538 9.86 -16.94 17.76
CA ARG A 538 10.16 -17.68 16.53
C ARG A 538 11.33 -17.08 15.78
N VAL A 539 12.06 -17.93 15.06
CA VAL A 539 13.13 -17.50 14.16
C VAL A 539 12.54 -17.18 12.80
N ILE A 540 12.87 -16.03 12.25
CA ILE A 540 12.52 -15.66 10.88
C ILE A 540 13.81 -15.40 10.08
N LYS A 541 13.70 -15.51 8.75
CA LYS A 541 14.81 -15.09 7.87
C LYS A 541 14.84 -13.56 7.81
N PRO A 542 16.03 -12.93 7.70
CA PRO A 542 16.12 -11.46 7.58
C PRO A 542 15.28 -10.89 6.42
N GLU A 543 15.13 -11.63 5.32
CA GLU A 543 14.31 -11.24 4.18
C GLU A 543 12.81 -11.22 4.48
N GLN A 544 12.39 -11.86 5.57
CA GLN A 544 10.99 -11.91 6.02
C GLN A 544 10.64 -10.76 6.97
N ILE A 545 11.61 -9.92 7.36
CA ILE A 545 11.33 -8.76 8.22
C ILE A 545 10.20 -7.87 7.66
N PRO A 546 10.15 -7.53 6.36
CA PRO A 546 9.06 -6.71 5.81
C PRO A 546 7.68 -7.35 5.97
N ALA A 547 7.59 -8.67 5.90
CA ALA A 547 6.33 -9.41 6.04
C ALA A 547 5.95 -9.69 7.51
N ALA A 548 6.83 -9.42 8.48
CA ALA A 548 6.51 -9.61 9.89
C ALA A 548 5.49 -8.55 10.33
N SER A 549 4.35 -8.98 10.86
CA SER A 549 3.37 -8.13 11.54
C SER A 549 3.40 -8.40 13.03
N TRP A 550 2.81 -7.49 13.82
CA TRP A 550 2.64 -7.72 15.25
C TRP A 550 1.67 -8.88 15.51
N ASP A 551 1.89 -9.55 16.63
CA ASP A 551 0.99 -10.58 17.09
C ASP A 551 -0.13 -9.92 17.95
N TYR A 552 -1.39 -10.28 17.71
CA TYR A 552 -2.54 -9.74 18.47
C TYR A 552 -2.65 -10.35 19.89
N VAL A 553 -1.50 -10.50 20.55
CA VAL A 553 -1.41 -11.09 21.89
C VAL A 553 -0.61 -10.20 22.83
N TYR A 554 -1.08 -10.09 24.06
CA TYR A 554 -0.39 -9.42 25.14
C TYR A 554 0.59 -10.39 25.79
N GLY A 555 1.86 -10.28 25.45
CA GLY A 555 2.87 -11.12 26.09
C GLY A 555 4.25 -10.79 25.55
N THR A 556 5.21 -10.58 26.45
CA THR A 556 6.60 -10.27 26.12
C THR A 556 7.48 -11.37 26.67
N ASN A 557 7.71 -12.44 25.88
CA ASN A 557 8.48 -13.62 26.27
C ASN A 557 9.96 -13.47 25.90
N MET A 558 10.67 -12.61 26.63
CA MET A 558 12.12 -12.45 26.47
C MET A 558 12.91 -13.71 26.77
N HIS A 559 12.42 -14.55 27.72
CA HIS A 559 13.04 -15.81 28.07
C HIS A 559 13.15 -16.75 26.85
N HIS A 560 12.05 -16.94 26.13
CA HIS A 560 12.02 -17.78 24.91
C HIS A 560 12.87 -17.17 23.80
N GLY A 561 12.74 -15.85 23.59
CA GLY A 561 13.55 -15.11 22.60
C GLY A 561 15.05 -15.27 22.82
N LEU A 562 15.54 -15.07 24.06
CA LEU A 562 16.94 -15.24 24.43
C LEU A 562 17.40 -16.70 24.28
N THR A 563 16.52 -17.66 24.59
CA THR A 563 16.83 -19.09 24.40
C THR A 563 17.09 -19.42 22.94
N LEU A 564 16.21 -18.97 22.02
CA LEU A 564 16.39 -19.18 20.59
C LEU A 564 17.62 -18.42 20.05
N ALA A 565 17.81 -17.18 20.47
CA ALA A 565 18.96 -16.38 20.08
C ALA A 565 20.28 -17.05 20.48
N ARG A 566 20.37 -17.56 21.71
CA ARG A 566 21.54 -18.31 22.19
C ARG A 566 21.76 -19.59 21.40
N GLN A 567 20.71 -20.33 21.06
CA GLN A 567 20.80 -21.54 20.22
C GLN A 567 21.35 -21.23 18.83
N LEU A 568 20.86 -20.16 18.18
CA LEU A 568 21.40 -19.71 16.89
C LEU A 568 22.89 -19.36 17.00
N LEU A 569 23.24 -18.53 17.97
CA LEU A 569 24.63 -18.09 18.17
C LEU A 569 25.56 -19.22 18.63
N SER A 570 25.05 -20.31 19.22
CA SER A 570 25.88 -21.45 19.62
C SER A 570 26.55 -22.13 18.42
N ARG A 571 25.93 -22.08 17.26
CA ARG A 571 26.40 -22.68 16.00
C ARG A 571 27.34 -21.76 15.22
N GLU A 572 27.40 -20.47 15.60
CA GLU A 572 28.18 -19.47 14.90
C GLU A 572 29.51 -19.19 15.57
N HIS A 573 30.43 -18.61 14.80
CA HIS A 573 31.80 -18.28 15.24
C HIS A 573 32.03 -16.77 15.27
N GLY A 574 33.06 -16.33 15.97
CA GLY A 574 33.40 -14.91 16.05
C GLY A 574 32.83 -14.22 17.29
N THR A 575 32.71 -12.91 17.23
CA THR A 575 32.15 -12.11 18.32
C THR A 575 30.62 -12.23 18.30
N LYS A 576 30.04 -12.72 19.39
CA LYS A 576 28.61 -13.02 19.49
C LYS A 576 27.88 -11.90 20.23
N GLN A 577 26.78 -11.42 19.64
CA GLN A 577 25.95 -10.41 20.27
C GLN A 577 24.47 -10.59 19.97
N ILE A 578 23.65 -10.12 20.88
CA ILE A 578 22.21 -9.96 20.73
C ILE A 578 21.90 -8.46 20.78
N ILE A 579 21.12 -7.99 19.82
CA ILE A 579 20.52 -6.67 19.81
C ILE A 579 19.04 -6.88 20.07
N MET A 580 18.53 -6.44 21.22
CA MET A 580 17.13 -6.61 21.62
C MET A 580 16.42 -5.25 21.56
N VAL A 581 15.34 -5.21 20.81
CA VAL A 581 14.45 -4.03 20.69
C VAL A 581 13.10 -4.40 21.26
N THR A 582 12.68 -3.71 22.32
CA THR A 582 11.43 -3.97 23.05
C THR A 582 10.95 -2.71 23.75
N ASP A 583 9.66 -2.65 24.07
CA ASP A 583 9.04 -1.56 24.85
C ASP A 583 8.47 -2.03 26.18
N GLY A 584 8.48 -3.34 26.44
CA GLY A 584 7.79 -3.97 27.56
C GLY A 584 8.69 -4.69 28.55
N GLU A 585 8.09 -5.01 29.70
CA GLU A 585 8.67 -5.87 30.74
C GLU A 585 8.42 -7.36 30.38
N PRO A 586 9.23 -8.31 30.88
CA PRO A 586 9.01 -9.72 30.62
C PRO A 586 7.75 -10.21 31.34
N THR A 587 6.66 -10.38 30.60
CA THR A 587 5.35 -10.83 31.12
C THR A 587 5.10 -12.31 30.89
N ALA A 588 5.91 -12.98 30.05
CA ALA A 588 5.76 -14.40 29.75
C ALA A 588 7.09 -15.16 29.82
N HIS A 589 7.02 -16.45 30.13
CA HIS A 589 8.15 -17.37 30.05
C HIS A 589 7.70 -18.80 29.72
N VAL A 590 8.62 -19.66 29.29
CA VAL A 590 8.35 -21.06 28.99
C VAL A 590 8.62 -21.91 30.22
N LEU A 591 7.63 -22.71 30.60
CA LEU A 591 7.71 -23.69 31.68
C LEU A 591 8.54 -24.92 31.25
N PRO A 592 9.05 -25.75 32.21
CA PRO A 592 9.78 -26.96 31.88
C PRO A 592 9.05 -27.95 30.98
N GLY A 593 7.70 -27.91 30.97
CA GLY A 593 6.84 -28.73 30.11
C GLY A 593 6.69 -28.19 28.67
N GLY A 594 7.24 -27.02 28.37
CA GLY A 594 7.09 -26.37 27.05
C GLY A 594 5.87 -25.46 26.94
N GLU A 595 5.02 -25.43 27.95
CA GLU A 595 3.88 -24.49 27.99
C GLU A 595 4.33 -23.08 28.28
N VAL A 596 3.56 -22.09 27.79
CA VAL A 596 3.83 -20.66 28.03
C VAL A 596 3.02 -20.21 29.24
N PHE A 597 3.72 -19.65 30.21
CA PHE A 597 3.10 -18.95 31.33
C PHE A 597 3.09 -17.45 31.03
N PHE A 598 1.92 -16.82 31.13
CA PHE A 598 1.73 -15.37 30.96
C PHE A 598 1.03 -14.79 32.18
N HIS A 599 1.54 -13.66 32.67
CA HIS A 599 0.92 -12.89 33.73
C HIS A 599 1.28 -11.39 33.63
N TYR A 600 0.28 -10.53 33.76
CA TYR A 600 0.46 -9.09 33.84
C TYR A 600 -0.17 -8.51 35.12
N PRO A 601 0.53 -7.71 35.90
CA PRO A 601 1.94 -7.28 35.76
C PRO A 601 2.93 -8.46 35.93
N PRO A 602 4.22 -8.28 35.51
CA PRO A 602 5.23 -9.34 35.59
C PRO A 602 5.39 -9.91 37.00
N VAL A 603 5.44 -11.23 37.09
CA VAL A 603 5.70 -11.94 38.36
C VAL A 603 7.19 -12.24 38.52
N SER A 604 7.65 -12.40 39.76
CA SER A 604 9.07 -12.67 40.09
C SER A 604 9.61 -13.90 39.34
N GLU A 605 8.81 -14.94 39.16
CA GLU A 605 9.19 -16.17 38.45
C GLU A 605 9.58 -15.91 36.99
N THR A 606 8.82 -15.06 36.30
CA THR A 606 9.08 -14.68 34.89
C THR A 606 10.36 -13.86 34.79
N ILE A 607 10.54 -12.89 35.71
CA ILE A 607 11.76 -12.08 35.79
C ILE A 607 12.98 -12.97 36.04
N GLU A 608 12.92 -13.88 37.00
CA GLU A 608 13.99 -14.80 37.32
C GLU A 608 14.30 -15.78 36.19
N ALA A 609 13.28 -16.31 35.49
CA ALA A 609 13.46 -17.18 34.32
C ALA A 609 14.24 -16.43 33.24
N THR A 610 13.87 -15.19 32.96
CA THR A 610 14.54 -14.35 31.98
C THR A 610 15.99 -14.04 32.39
N LEU A 611 16.24 -13.65 33.65
CA LEU A 611 17.57 -13.36 34.14
C LEU A 611 18.47 -14.60 34.17
N ARG A 612 17.93 -15.79 34.44
CA ARG A 612 18.66 -17.06 34.33
C ARG A 612 19.14 -17.30 32.90
N GLU A 613 18.33 -16.97 31.89
CA GLU A 613 18.75 -17.10 30.49
C GLU A 613 19.78 -16.05 30.10
N VAL A 614 19.69 -14.82 30.62
CA VAL A 614 20.74 -13.80 30.49
C VAL A 614 22.10 -14.30 31.03
N VAL A 615 22.09 -14.98 32.19
CA VAL A 615 23.31 -15.59 32.73
C VAL A 615 23.87 -16.67 31.82
N ARG A 616 22.98 -17.49 31.18
CA ARG A 616 23.41 -18.52 30.22
C ARG A 616 24.04 -17.91 28.97
N CYS A 617 23.44 -16.82 28.44
CA CYS A 617 24.00 -16.06 27.34
C CYS A 617 25.36 -15.48 27.70
N THR A 618 25.52 -14.93 28.89
CA THR A 618 26.80 -14.38 29.39
C THR A 618 27.89 -15.44 29.49
N ARG A 619 27.56 -16.63 30.03
CA ARG A 619 28.46 -17.78 30.09
C ARG A 619 28.87 -18.30 28.71
N ALA A 620 27.99 -18.17 27.71
CA ALA A 620 28.27 -18.49 26.31
C ALA A 620 29.10 -17.42 25.57
N GLY A 621 29.54 -16.36 26.27
CA GLY A 621 30.28 -15.24 25.66
C GLY A 621 29.44 -14.33 24.76
N ILE A 622 28.12 -14.36 24.92
CA ILE A 622 27.17 -13.56 24.12
C ILE A 622 26.93 -12.26 24.86
N ARG A 623 27.12 -11.12 24.19
CA ARG A 623 26.79 -9.79 24.71
C ARG A 623 25.37 -9.42 24.32
N ILE A 624 24.60 -8.83 25.25
CA ILE A 624 23.23 -8.41 25.04
C ILE A 624 23.17 -6.88 25.12
N ASN A 625 22.83 -6.24 24.00
CA ASN A 625 22.53 -4.80 23.94
C ASN A 625 21.03 -4.61 23.83
N THR A 626 20.46 -3.87 24.75
CA THR A 626 19.01 -3.69 24.84
C THR A 626 18.65 -2.24 24.50
N PHE A 627 17.75 -2.10 23.53
CA PHE A 627 17.19 -0.82 23.09
C PHE A 627 15.73 -0.76 23.52
N MET A 628 15.47 0.12 24.47
CA MET A 628 14.15 0.27 25.10
C MET A 628 13.41 1.46 24.51
N LEU A 629 12.20 1.20 24.03
CA LEU A 629 11.29 2.20 23.47
C LEU A 629 10.25 2.70 24.50
N GLY A 630 10.47 2.46 25.76
CA GLY A 630 9.64 2.91 26.86
C GLY A 630 10.48 3.12 28.12
N ALA A 631 9.99 3.88 29.08
CA ALA A 631 10.75 4.29 30.26
C ALA A 631 9.93 4.17 31.56
N THR A 632 9.27 3.03 31.81
CA THR A 632 8.71 2.77 33.14
C THR A 632 9.84 2.53 34.15
N PRO A 633 9.72 2.99 35.41
CA PRO A 633 10.76 2.76 36.41
C PRO A 633 11.10 1.28 36.63
N ALA A 634 10.09 0.41 36.58
CA ALA A 634 10.28 -1.06 36.75
C ALA A 634 11.06 -1.65 35.59
N LEU A 635 10.72 -1.27 34.35
CA LEU A 635 11.41 -1.68 33.15
C LEU A 635 12.88 -1.21 33.15
N LYS A 636 13.13 0.02 33.55
CA LYS A 636 14.47 0.57 33.68
C LYS A 636 15.33 -0.25 34.65
N GLY A 637 14.80 -0.53 35.83
CA GLY A 637 15.49 -1.36 36.83
C GLY A 637 15.75 -2.80 36.33
N PHE A 638 14.84 -3.39 35.56
CA PHE A 638 15.03 -4.72 34.98
C PHE A 638 16.15 -4.73 33.92
N VAL A 639 16.16 -3.75 33.03
CA VAL A 639 17.19 -3.64 31.97
C VAL A 639 18.57 -3.32 32.52
N GLU A 640 18.63 -2.49 33.56
CA GLU A 640 19.87 -2.24 34.30
C GLU A 640 20.45 -3.53 34.89
N ARG A 641 19.60 -4.40 35.47
CA ARG A 641 20.04 -5.74 35.96
C ARG A 641 20.55 -6.65 34.85
N ILE A 642 19.93 -6.65 33.65
CA ILE A 642 20.44 -7.38 32.48
C ILE A 642 21.85 -6.88 32.14
N SER A 643 22.04 -5.56 32.10
CA SER A 643 23.30 -4.93 31.76
C SER A 643 24.40 -5.22 32.79
N GLU A 644 24.09 -5.22 34.08
CA GLU A 644 25.00 -5.60 35.16
C GLU A 644 25.46 -7.06 35.04
N ILE A 645 24.54 -8.01 34.76
CA ILE A 645 24.84 -9.42 34.63
C ILE A 645 25.68 -9.71 33.37
N ASN A 646 25.30 -9.09 32.24
CA ASN A 646 25.84 -9.41 30.92
C ASN A 646 27.01 -8.50 30.50
N ARG A 647 27.16 -7.33 31.14
CA ARG A 647 28.10 -6.26 30.73
C ARG A 647 27.79 -5.73 29.31
N GLY A 648 26.57 -5.89 28.86
CA GLY A 648 26.03 -5.26 27.66
C GLY A 648 25.64 -3.81 27.92
N ARG A 649 25.08 -3.18 26.90
CA ARG A 649 24.62 -1.79 26.98
C ARG A 649 23.11 -1.73 27.05
N ALA A 650 22.60 -0.78 27.78
CA ALA A 650 21.17 -0.43 27.84
C ALA A 650 20.99 0.98 27.29
N PHE A 651 20.12 1.11 26.30
CA PHE A 651 19.76 2.39 25.69
C PHE A 651 18.26 2.63 25.88
N PHE A 652 17.93 3.79 26.43
CA PHE A 652 16.57 4.27 26.53
C PHE A 652 16.39 5.34 25.46
N THR A 653 15.54 5.08 24.49
CA THR A 653 15.42 5.92 23.31
C THR A 653 13.97 6.11 22.91
N THR A 654 13.71 7.14 22.13
CA THR A 654 12.41 7.34 21.48
C THR A 654 12.39 6.61 20.13
N PRO A 655 11.22 6.31 19.58
CA PRO A 655 11.09 5.66 18.28
C PRO A 655 11.87 6.38 17.17
N GLU A 656 11.91 7.71 17.18
CA GLU A 656 12.56 8.56 16.17
C GLU A 656 14.10 8.41 16.20
N ASN A 657 14.67 8.24 17.38
CA ASN A 657 16.13 8.18 17.59
C ASN A 657 16.67 6.75 17.65
N LEU A 658 15.82 5.73 17.60
CA LEU A 658 16.22 4.33 17.71
C LEU A 658 17.29 3.94 16.69
N GLY A 659 17.13 4.39 15.44
CA GLY A 659 18.05 4.09 14.36
C GLY A 659 19.47 4.56 14.63
N ASP A 660 19.61 5.76 15.16
CA ASP A 660 20.89 6.38 15.47
C ASP A 660 21.65 5.55 16.52
N TYR A 661 20.97 5.16 17.58
CA TYR A 661 21.59 4.38 18.65
C TYR A 661 21.97 2.97 18.19
N VAL A 662 21.10 2.25 17.48
CA VAL A 662 21.36 0.86 17.05
C VAL A 662 22.48 0.80 16.02
N LEU A 663 22.45 1.66 15.00
CA LEU A 663 23.45 1.67 13.94
C LEU A 663 24.80 2.15 14.43
N VAL A 664 24.84 3.19 15.26
CA VAL A 664 26.07 3.70 15.87
C VAL A 664 26.67 2.66 16.81
N ASP A 665 25.87 2.03 17.69
CA ASP A 665 26.35 0.98 18.59
C ASP A 665 26.93 -0.21 17.82
N PHE A 666 26.27 -0.67 16.74
CA PHE A 666 26.75 -1.75 15.89
C PHE A 666 28.10 -1.40 15.25
N ILE A 667 28.23 -0.21 14.66
CA ILE A 667 29.46 0.25 14.00
C ILE A 667 30.58 0.45 15.03
N GLU A 668 30.30 1.05 16.19
CA GLU A 668 31.28 1.25 17.25
C GLU A 668 31.81 -0.06 17.84
N GLN A 669 30.93 -1.01 18.10
CA GLN A 669 31.36 -2.33 18.58
C GLN A 669 32.24 -3.04 17.57
N ARG A 670 31.94 -2.92 16.31
CA ARG A 670 32.77 -3.45 15.22
C ARG A 670 34.14 -2.82 15.23
N ARG A 671 34.23 -1.50 15.43
CA ARG A 671 35.51 -0.78 15.58
C ARG A 671 36.27 -1.17 16.82
N GLN A 672 35.62 -1.31 17.99
CA GLN A 672 36.25 -1.71 19.24
C GLN A 672 36.75 -3.18 19.22
N THR A 673 36.03 -4.07 18.54
CA THR A 673 36.46 -5.47 18.38
C THR A 673 37.73 -5.56 17.53
N SER A 674 37.89 -4.67 16.55
CA SER A 674 39.14 -4.56 15.76
C SER A 674 40.26 -3.89 16.52
N SER A 675 40.01 -3.03 17.51
CA SER A 675 41.04 -2.28 18.26
C SER A 675 41.52 -2.96 19.56
N ARG A 676 40.65 -3.70 20.28
CA ARG A 676 41.03 -4.38 21.55
C ARG A 676 42.03 -5.54 21.41
N ARG A 677 42.16 -6.15 20.22
CA ARG A 677 43.19 -7.15 19.94
C ARG A 677 44.56 -6.56 19.53
N ARG A 678 44.67 -5.21 19.54
CA ARG A 678 45.95 -4.49 19.37
C ARG A 678 46.76 -4.33 20.66
N ALA A 679 46.17 -4.65 21.80
CA ALA A 679 46.74 -4.37 23.11
C ALA A 679 47.08 -5.62 23.94
N VAL A 680 47.12 -6.82 23.34
CA VAL A 680 47.61 -8.08 23.98
C VAL A 680 48.71 -8.67 23.18
#